data_7a28f0000e6f20b7da43386cd61bd4a6
#
_entry.id   7a28f0000e6f20b7da43386cd61bd4a6
#
_cell.length_a   1.000
_cell.length_b   1.000
_cell.length_c   1.000
_cell.angle_alpha   90.00
_cell.angle_beta   90.00
_cell.angle_gamma   90.00
#
_symmetry.space_group_name_H-M   'P 1'
#
loop_
_entity.id
_entity.type
_entity.pdbx_description
1 polymer ?
#
loop_
_entity_poly.entity_id
_entity_poly.type
_entity_poly.pdbx_seq_one_letter_code
_entity_poly.pdbx_strand_id
1 'polypeptide(L)'
;MGLMTFLRNRAGYILIGAIGFAIVAFLLGDAISAGKPFWAESQRVVGTIDGEDISIEEFGRKVEQSEAQFKQQYGGSANPQMQAMAVENVWNSEIANIVLSKEYTRLGLSISGDELFDLYQGSKPSPLIVQYFGNPQTGQVDRAAVIGSLKQAQKNAELKAQWDMLEAEIEKQALQQKYANLIKSSVYVTSLEANEEYINRNKLANFSYVSLDYASIADATVKPTDADYNDYYANNKKRFDNPAETRTFNYVSFNVSPTKDDSLAIKKQIDKLAADFKVTKNDSLFAAVNSEVKVPFAYLPKGKLDATVDSAVFNMPSGSTYGPVYSGNSYKLVKVVDARFSPDSVKASHILLDPAKLGGMDVATKLADSLKTMIQKGGNFAALAAQYSVDGSKDKGGELGTFSRGVMVPEFENAAFNGKAGDLLVVNSQFGVHLLKIEKQIGSSKVVKLAYIEKSLKPSSKTKDAAYKKANSFLAEVNGKNLAEAAKKHGYTVAVADKVTASQGYAPGLDNPRPLIKAGFDADKGEVLPEVYQMEDAYVVAQLTDIRAKGQLPLEAVKKDIEPMVINAVKAKMLTEKMNAAVKGASSIAQVAQKLGKPVTPVQNVVFANPIVPGAAQENKLIGTVFGTPVNKLAGPVDGEHGVYVFTTTGFSNPAPLGNTYKQKETMALSIAQRSLGAAFQALQDKIKIKDNRVKFY
;
A
#
# COMPACT_ATOMS: atom_id res chain seq x y z
N MET A 1 32.46 21.75 74.57
CA MET A 1 32.70 22.49 73.28
C MET A 1 31.46 22.39 72.42
N GLY A 2 30.78 23.50 72.29
CA GLY A 2 29.41 23.50 71.92
C GLY A 2 29.16 23.38 70.37
N LEU A 3 27.94 23.03 70.07
CA LEU A 3 27.34 22.91 68.72
C LEU A 3 27.71 24.07 67.75
N MET A 4 27.87 25.28 68.30
CA MET A 4 28.27 26.49 67.58
C MET A 4 29.70 26.43 67.03
N THR A 5 30.64 25.81 67.71
CA THR A 5 32.03 25.65 67.20
C THR A 5 32.11 24.60 66.11
N PHE A 6 31.30 23.54 66.20
CA PHE A 6 31.16 22.53 65.18
C PHE A 6 30.55 23.07 63.85
N LEU A 7 29.46 23.86 63.99
CA LEU A 7 28.79 24.54 62.89
C LEU A 7 29.71 25.57 62.22
N ARG A 8 30.45 26.37 62.97
CA ARG A 8 31.40 27.39 62.43
C ARG A 8 32.56 26.76 61.65
N ASN A 9 33.10 25.64 62.11
CA ASN A 9 34.24 24.97 61.46
C ASN A 9 33.87 24.16 60.24
N ARG A 10 32.56 23.85 60.06
CA ARG A 10 32.07 23.13 58.86
C ARG A 10 31.04 23.94 58.05
N ALA A 11 30.92 25.25 58.37
CA ALA A 11 29.97 26.13 57.67
C ALA A 11 30.05 26.10 56.14
N GLY A 12 31.29 26.02 55.61
CA GLY A 12 31.51 25.92 54.17
C GLY A 12 30.93 24.64 53.53
N TYR A 13 31.14 23.49 54.19
CA TYR A 13 30.59 22.21 53.70
C TYR A 13 29.08 22.13 53.84
N ILE A 14 28.51 22.68 54.94
CA ILE A 14 27.08 22.76 55.15
C ILE A 14 26.43 23.69 54.12
N LEU A 15 27.08 24.84 53.82
CA LEU A 15 26.61 25.78 52.80
C LEU A 15 26.63 25.16 51.40
N ILE A 16 27.75 24.48 51.03
CA ILE A 16 27.84 23.77 49.76
C ILE A 16 26.77 22.68 49.65
N GLY A 17 26.55 21.91 50.71
CA GLY A 17 25.48 20.91 50.78
C GLY A 17 24.08 21.51 50.65
N ALA A 18 23.82 22.63 51.34
CA ALA A 18 22.54 23.33 51.28
C ALA A 18 22.29 23.96 49.89
N ILE A 19 23.31 24.56 49.27
CA ILE A 19 23.22 25.10 47.91
C ILE A 19 23.04 23.94 46.87
N GLY A 20 23.80 22.86 47.02
CA GLY A 20 23.65 21.69 46.20
C GLY A 20 22.25 21.08 46.29
N PHE A 21 21.72 20.93 47.49
CA PHE A 21 20.35 20.46 47.74
C PHE A 21 19.30 21.44 47.16
N ALA A 22 19.49 22.75 47.34
CA ALA A 22 18.60 23.77 46.78
C ALA A 22 18.58 23.76 45.26
N ILE A 23 19.74 23.56 44.60
CA ILE A 23 19.82 23.43 43.14
C ILE A 23 19.11 22.15 42.67
N VAL A 24 19.33 21.01 43.35
CA VAL A 24 18.64 19.75 43.04
C VAL A 24 17.14 19.89 43.29
N ALA A 25 16.72 20.50 44.41
CA ALA A 25 15.31 20.73 44.72
C ALA A 25 14.64 21.70 43.71
N PHE A 26 15.38 22.72 43.24
CA PHE A 26 14.92 23.65 42.22
C PHE A 26 14.76 22.96 40.87
N LEU A 27 15.77 22.17 40.44
CA LEU A 27 15.68 21.39 39.20
C LEU A 27 14.58 20.32 39.22
N LEU A 28 14.38 19.68 40.39
CA LEU A 28 13.27 18.75 40.60
C LEU A 28 11.92 19.48 40.66
N GLY A 29 11.88 20.66 41.29
CA GLY A 29 10.68 21.50 41.41
C GLY A 29 10.25 22.05 40.05
N ASP A 30 11.20 22.48 39.24
CA ASP A 30 10.96 22.96 37.86
C ASP A 30 10.51 21.80 36.94
N ALA A 31 11.13 20.63 37.09
CA ALA A 31 10.74 19.40 36.39
C ALA A 31 9.31 18.93 36.76
N ILE A 32 8.89 19.16 38.02
CA ILE A 32 7.55 18.80 38.48
C ILE A 32 6.53 19.90 38.14
N SER A 33 6.89 21.17 38.23
CA SER A 33 5.99 22.32 37.95
C SER A 33 5.74 22.51 36.46
N ALA A 34 6.74 22.25 35.62
CA ALA A 34 6.59 22.33 34.17
C ALA A 34 5.84 21.12 33.57
N GLY A 35 5.55 20.09 34.39
CA GLY A 35 4.88 18.88 33.92
C GLY A 35 5.66 18.06 32.87
N LYS A 36 6.95 18.42 32.64
CA LYS A 36 7.80 17.78 31.62
C LYS A 36 9.24 17.63 32.15
N PRO A 37 9.60 16.47 32.77
CA PRO A 37 11.00 16.20 33.10
C PRO A 37 11.87 16.22 31.84
N PHE A 38 13.10 16.76 31.94
CA PHE A 38 14.03 16.84 30.79
C PHE A 38 14.34 15.46 30.16
N TRP A 39 14.19 14.36 30.90
CA TRP A 39 14.28 13.00 30.38
C TRP A 39 13.03 12.55 29.60
N ALA A 40 11.90 13.26 29.67
CA ALA A 40 10.69 12.96 28.91
C ALA A 40 10.77 13.46 27.46
N GLU A 41 11.69 14.37 27.15
CA GLU A 41 11.89 14.88 25.78
C GLU A 41 12.44 13.79 24.86
N SER A 42 13.33 12.92 25.35
CA SER A 42 13.82 11.76 24.60
C SER A 42 12.76 10.67 24.34
N GLN A 43 11.65 10.69 25.09
CA GLN A 43 10.51 9.77 24.88
C GLN A 43 9.52 10.25 23.81
N ARG A 44 9.71 11.45 23.25
CA ARG A 44 8.85 12.04 22.22
C ARG A 44 9.45 12.04 20.82
N VAL A 45 10.57 11.35 20.66
CA VAL A 45 11.28 11.25 19.38
C VAL A 45 10.94 9.93 18.71
N VAL A 46 10.20 10.01 17.60
CA VAL A 46 9.83 8.85 16.77
C VAL A 46 11.06 8.22 16.11
N GLY A 47 12.09 9.01 15.87
CA GLY A 47 13.37 8.55 15.37
C GLY A 47 14.33 9.71 15.14
N THR A 48 15.60 9.38 14.88
CA THR A 48 16.64 10.35 14.57
C THR A 48 17.23 10.01 13.21
N ILE A 49 17.23 10.95 12.28
CA ILE A 49 17.76 10.79 10.92
C ILE A 49 18.95 11.73 10.76
N ASP A 50 20.15 11.17 10.66
CA ASP A 50 21.40 11.92 10.51
C ASP A 50 21.58 13.06 11.52
N GLY A 51 21.21 12.79 12.78
CA GLY A 51 21.29 13.74 13.89
C GLY A 51 20.09 14.68 14.04
N GLU A 52 19.10 14.63 13.17
CA GLU A 52 17.85 15.38 13.27
C GLU A 52 16.77 14.54 13.93
N ASP A 53 16.21 15.00 15.02
CA ASP A 53 15.16 14.31 15.77
C ASP A 53 13.77 14.60 15.17
N ILE A 54 12.99 13.55 14.96
CA ILE A 54 11.62 13.64 14.46
C ILE A 54 10.66 13.56 15.65
N SER A 55 9.93 14.65 15.92
CA SER A 55 8.97 14.69 17.03
C SER A 55 7.73 13.87 16.74
N ILE A 56 7.15 13.27 17.80
CA ILE A 56 5.90 12.47 17.67
C ILE A 56 4.71 13.34 17.24
N GLU A 57 4.66 14.60 17.67
CA GLU A 57 3.58 15.51 17.38
C GLU A 57 3.55 15.88 15.88
N GLU A 58 4.71 16.21 15.32
CA GLU A 58 4.81 16.57 13.91
C GLU A 58 4.59 15.34 13.01
N PHE A 59 5.24 14.23 13.37
CA PHE A 59 5.08 12.97 12.66
C PHE A 59 3.63 12.47 12.67
N GLY A 60 2.97 12.49 13.84
CA GLY A 60 1.57 12.10 13.99
C GLY A 60 0.63 12.91 13.11
N ARG A 61 0.81 14.24 13.06
CA ARG A 61 0.04 15.11 12.18
C ARG A 61 0.21 14.76 10.70
N LYS A 62 1.45 14.46 10.25
CA LYS A 62 1.72 14.02 8.88
C LYS A 62 1.09 12.65 8.58
N VAL A 63 1.08 11.73 9.55
CA VAL A 63 0.41 10.42 9.45
C VAL A 63 -1.09 10.60 9.28
N GLU A 64 -1.75 11.43 10.10
CA GLU A 64 -3.19 11.73 9.98
C GLU A 64 -3.53 12.33 8.60
N GLN A 65 -2.71 13.22 8.07
CA GLN A 65 -2.87 13.76 6.73
C GLN A 65 -2.75 12.68 5.64
N SER A 66 -1.76 11.79 5.77
CA SER A 66 -1.56 10.67 4.85
C SER A 66 -2.74 9.69 4.90
N GLU A 67 -3.25 9.37 6.09
CA GLU A 67 -4.45 8.54 6.26
C GLU A 67 -5.69 9.17 5.62
N ALA A 68 -5.87 10.48 5.77
CA ALA A 68 -6.99 11.21 5.16
C ALA A 68 -6.93 11.15 3.63
N GLN A 69 -5.74 11.27 3.04
CA GLN A 69 -5.53 11.13 1.59
C GLN A 69 -5.85 9.70 1.12
N PHE A 70 -5.40 8.67 1.84
CA PHE A 70 -5.74 7.28 1.51
C PHE A 70 -7.25 7.01 1.59
N LYS A 71 -7.94 7.54 2.61
CA LYS A 71 -9.40 7.42 2.72
C LYS A 71 -10.12 8.06 1.53
N GLN A 72 -9.66 9.22 1.08
CA GLN A 72 -10.22 9.91 -0.08
C GLN A 72 -9.97 9.12 -1.39
N GLN A 73 -8.79 8.56 -1.55
CA GLN A 73 -8.38 7.86 -2.77
C GLN A 73 -9.03 6.47 -2.90
N TYR A 74 -9.13 5.72 -1.80
CA TYR A 74 -9.58 4.31 -1.82
C TYR A 74 -11.00 4.10 -1.29
N GLY A 75 -11.64 5.13 -0.75
CA GLY A 75 -13.05 5.10 -0.32
C GLY A 75 -13.30 4.05 0.75
N GLY A 76 -12.93 4.30 2.02
CA GLY A 76 -13.14 3.34 3.08
C GLY A 76 -12.98 3.91 4.49
N SER A 77 -13.34 3.10 5.50
CA SER A 77 -12.96 3.35 6.89
C SER A 77 -11.47 3.02 7.08
N ALA A 78 -10.78 3.79 7.95
CA ALA A 78 -9.40 3.47 8.32
C ALA A 78 -9.33 2.05 8.90
N ASN A 79 -8.39 1.27 8.41
CA ASN A 79 -8.05 -0.04 8.96
C ASN A 79 -6.58 -0.03 9.43
N PRO A 80 -6.16 -0.96 10.28
CA PRO A 80 -4.78 -1.01 10.80
C PRO A 80 -3.71 -1.09 9.70
N GLN A 81 -4.02 -1.72 8.58
CA GLN A 81 -3.11 -1.82 7.44
C GLN A 81 -2.89 -0.46 6.75
N MET A 82 -3.96 0.33 6.55
CA MET A 82 -3.86 1.68 6.00
C MET A 82 -3.05 2.59 6.93
N GLN A 83 -3.23 2.48 8.24
CA GLN A 83 -2.44 3.23 9.21
C GLN A 83 -0.96 2.86 9.12
N ALA A 84 -0.63 1.58 9.08
CA ALA A 84 0.75 1.12 8.93
C ALA A 84 1.39 1.63 7.63
N MET A 85 0.64 1.63 6.52
CA MET A 85 1.11 2.19 5.25
C MET A 85 1.33 3.71 5.33
N ALA A 86 0.46 4.45 6.02
CA ALA A 86 0.61 5.88 6.22
C ALA A 86 1.86 6.20 7.06
N VAL A 87 2.08 5.46 8.15
CA VAL A 87 3.27 5.58 9.01
C VAL A 87 4.55 5.31 8.21
N GLU A 88 4.58 4.26 7.40
CA GLU A 88 5.74 3.92 6.57
C GLU A 88 6.00 4.97 5.48
N ASN A 89 4.95 5.43 4.82
CA ASN A 89 5.05 6.46 3.78
C ASN A 89 5.60 7.78 4.33
N VAL A 90 5.08 8.22 5.48
CA VAL A 90 5.57 9.45 6.14
C VAL A 90 7.02 9.29 6.57
N TRP A 91 7.41 8.14 7.16
CA TRP A 91 8.78 7.89 7.57
C TRP A 91 9.77 7.93 6.41
N ASN A 92 9.43 7.26 5.31
CA ASN A 92 10.26 7.27 4.11
C ASN A 92 10.36 8.67 3.49
N SER A 93 9.28 9.46 3.58
CA SER A 93 9.28 10.86 3.17
C SER A 93 10.20 11.72 4.04
N GLU A 94 10.21 11.54 5.37
CA GLU A 94 11.13 12.24 6.27
C GLU A 94 12.59 11.90 5.96
N ILE A 95 12.91 10.61 5.77
CA ILE A 95 14.25 10.20 5.36
C ILE A 95 14.64 10.89 4.06
N ALA A 96 13.77 10.84 3.05
CA ALA A 96 14.05 11.45 1.75
C ALA A 96 14.24 12.97 1.87
N ASN A 97 13.40 13.66 2.63
CA ASN A 97 13.49 15.10 2.81
C ASN A 97 14.82 15.49 3.46
N ILE A 98 15.21 14.85 4.56
CA ILE A 98 16.44 15.17 5.30
C ILE A 98 17.68 14.84 4.46
N VAL A 99 17.73 13.65 3.87
CA VAL A 99 18.87 13.20 3.06
C VAL A 99 19.06 14.10 1.84
N LEU A 100 17.99 14.39 1.12
CA LEU A 100 18.08 15.19 -0.10
C LEU A 100 18.31 16.67 0.19
N SER A 101 17.74 17.25 1.24
CA SER A 101 18.00 18.67 1.58
C SER A 101 19.47 18.92 1.92
N LYS A 102 20.10 18.00 2.67
CA LYS A 102 21.54 18.05 2.95
C LYS A 102 22.37 17.93 1.68
N GLU A 103 21.98 17.05 0.77
CA GLU A 103 22.67 16.89 -0.51
C GLU A 103 22.48 18.11 -1.41
N TYR A 104 21.30 18.73 -1.46
CA TYR A 104 21.07 19.96 -2.20
C TYR A 104 21.94 21.10 -1.67
N THR A 105 22.00 21.25 -0.37
CA THR A 105 22.89 22.24 0.27
C THR A 105 24.35 21.98 -0.06
N ARG A 106 24.80 20.73 0.00
CA ARG A 106 26.18 20.32 -0.33
C ARG A 106 26.54 20.62 -1.79
N LEU A 107 25.60 20.48 -2.70
CA LEU A 107 25.74 20.72 -4.14
C LEU A 107 25.52 22.19 -4.52
N GLY A 108 25.09 23.06 -3.59
CA GLY A 108 24.70 24.42 -3.87
C GLY A 108 23.45 24.58 -4.71
N LEU A 109 22.53 23.57 -4.67
CA LEU A 109 21.28 23.63 -5.39
C LEU A 109 20.27 24.49 -4.60
N SER A 110 19.72 25.49 -5.25
CA SER A 110 18.66 26.34 -4.72
C SER A 110 17.70 26.75 -5.83
N ILE A 111 16.55 27.28 -5.46
CA ILE A 111 15.59 27.90 -6.39
C ILE A 111 15.70 29.40 -6.20
N SER A 112 15.99 30.14 -7.28
CA SER A 112 16.03 31.60 -7.25
C SER A 112 14.62 32.18 -7.32
N GLY A 113 14.45 33.46 -6.92
CA GLY A 113 13.18 34.15 -7.05
C GLY A 113 12.66 34.22 -8.49
N ASP A 114 13.56 34.35 -9.46
CA ASP A 114 13.20 34.38 -10.88
C ASP A 114 12.72 32.98 -11.36
N GLU A 115 13.36 31.91 -10.90
CA GLU A 115 12.92 30.53 -11.18
C GLU A 115 11.56 30.24 -10.54
N LEU A 116 11.35 30.70 -9.30
CA LEU A 116 10.08 30.54 -8.61
C LEU A 116 8.96 31.31 -9.35
N PHE A 117 9.25 32.52 -9.82
CA PHE A 117 8.35 33.27 -10.66
C PHE A 117 7.98 32.52 -11.95
N ASP A 118 8.97 31.91 -12.62
CA ASP A 118 8.71 31.11 -13.82
C ASP A 118 7.89 29.85 -13.53
N LEU A 119 8.06 29.24 -12.36
CA LEU A 119 7.25 28.10 -11.91
C LEU A 119 5.79 28.48 -11.62
N TYR A 120 5.51 29.75 -11.30
CA TYR A 120 4.14 30.22 -11.09
C TYR A 120 3.48 30.72 -12.37
N GLN A 121 4.21 31.49 -13.18
CA GLN A 121 3.65 32.29 -14.25
C GLN A 121 4.40 32.18 -15.59
N GLY A 122 5.50 31.43 -15.63
CA GLY A 122 6.31 31.25 -16.83
C GLY A 122 5.63 30.43 -17.93
N SER A 123 6.42 30.08 -18.93
CA SER A 123 5.97 29.27 -20.07
C SER A 123 5.75 27.79 -19.72
N LYS A 124 6.38 27.33 -18.64
CA LYS A 124 6.29 25.96 -18.12
C LYS A 124 6.01 25.99 -16.62
N PRO A 125 4.79 26.36 -16.21
CA PRO A 125 4.44 26.44 -14.82
C PRO A 125 4.52 25.07 -14.13
N SER A 126 4.70 25.08 -12.79
CA SER A 126 4.72 23.87 -11.98
C SER A 126 3.42 23.05 -12.20
N PRO A 127 3.51 21.69 -12.21
CA PRO A 127 2.32 20.84 -12.28
C PRO A 127 1.29 21.15 -11.21
N LEU A 128 1.71 21.56 -10.01
CA LEU A 128 0.79 22.00 -8.94
C LEU A 128 0.03 23.27 -9.33
N ILE A 129 0.70 24.24 -9.93
CA ILE A 129 0.04 25.44 -10.44
C ILE A 129 -0.97 25.10 -11.56
N VAL A 130 -0.60 24.19 -12.45
CA VAL A 130 -1.50 23.68 -13.49
C VAL A 130 -2.72 22.99 -12.87
N GLN A 131 -2.53 22.22 -11.81
CA GLN A 131 -3.62 21.53 -11.11
C GLN A 131 -4.62 22.49 -10.46
N TYR A 132 -4.15 23.57 -9.82
CA TYR A 132 -5.01 24.51 -9.09
C TYR A 132 -5.57 25.62 -9.95
N PHE A 133 -4.84 26.06 -10.98
CA PHE A 133 -5.16 27.25 -11.79
C PHE A 133 -5.22 26.96 -13.29
N GLY A 134 -5.04 25.72 -13.70
CA GLY A 134 -5.11 25.31 -15.11
C GLY A 134 -6.54 25.09 -15.56
N ASN A 135 -6.82 25.45 -16.79
CA ASN A 135 -8.08 25.10 -17.43
C ASN A 135 -8.13 23.59 -17.67
N PRO A 136 -9.13 22.86 -17.16
CA PRO A 136 -9.22 21.40 -17.29
C PRO A 136 -9.23 20.88 -18.73
N GLN A 137 -9.63 21.70 -19.71
CA GLN A 137 -9.73 21.30 -21.12
C GLN A 137 -8.47 21.61 -21.92
N THR A 138 -7.77 22.70 -21.61
CA THR A 138 -6.62 23.18 -22.39
C THR A 138 -5.28 22.98 -21.66
N GLY A 139 -5.30 22.74 -20.35
CA GLY A 139 -4.11 22.71 -19.50
C GLY A 139 -3.42 24.08 -19.33
N GLN A 140 -3.96 25.14 -19.91
CA GLN A 140 -3.37 26.47 -19.79
C GLN A 140 -3.68 27.08 -18.42
N VAL A 141 -2.66 27.66 -17.79
CA VAL A 141 -2.80 28.32 -16.49
C VAL A 141 -3.38 29.73 -16.67
N ASP A 142 -4.41 30.04 -15.89
CA ASP A 142 -4.93 31.41 -15.75
C ASP A 142 -3.99 32.24 -14.87
N ARG A 143 -3.06 32.96 -15.50
CA ARG A 143 -2.08 33.82 -14.80
C ARG A 143 -2.75 34.92 -13.98
N ALA A 144 -3.90 35.44 -14.41
CA ALA A 144 -4.59 36.46 -13.66
C ALA A 144 -5.19 35.89 -12.36
N ALA A 145 -5.69 34.67 -12.40
CA ALA A 145 -6.16 33.96 -11.22
C ALA A 145 -5.01 33.67 -10.22
N VAL A 146 -3.84 33.24 -10.71
CA VAL A 146 -2.64 33.04 -9.86
C VAL A 146 -2.25 34.36 -9.15
N ILE A 147 -2.12 35.45 -9.89
CA ILE A 147 -1.75 36.76 -9.33
C ILE A 147 -2.85 37.27 -8.36
N GLY A 148 -4.12 37.08 -8.71
CA GLY A 148 -5.24 37.42 -7.85
C GLY A 148 -5.21 36.69 -6.51
N SER A 149 -4.95 35.40 -6.55
CA SER A 149 -4.84 34.57 -5.35
C SER A 149 -3.63 34.95 -4.48
N LEU A 150 -2.46 35.22 -5.08
CA LEU A 150 -1.28 35.74 -4.36
C LEU A 150 -1.58 37.07 -3.65
N LYS A 151 -2.25 38.00 -4.33
CA LYS A 151 -2.65 39.29 -3.72
C LYS A 151 -3.67 39.12 -2.57
N GLN A 152 -4.56 38.14 -2.68
CA GLN A 152 -5.50 37.82 -1.59
C GLN A 152 -4.76 37.18 -0.41
N ALA A 153 -3.81 36.29 -0.65
CA ALA A 153 -2.97 35.68 0.38
C ALA A 153 -2.20 36.72 1.20
N GLN A 154 -1.73 37.80 0.58
CA GLN A 154 -1.07 38.89 1.30
C GLN A 154 -1.98 39.63 2.31
N LYS A 155 -3.29 39.55 2.12
CA LYS A 155 -4.29 40.24 2.96
C LYS A 155 -4.98 39.32 3.98
N ASN A 156 -4.80 38.00 3.86
CA ASN A 156 -5.46 37.01 4.69
C ASN A 156 -4.42 35.98 5.19
N ALA A 157 -4.26 35.88 6.50
CA ALA A 157 -3.26 34.99 7.13
C ALA A 157 -3.49 33.51 6.82
N GLU A 158 -4.73 33.07 6.70
CA GLU A 158 -5.06 31.67 6.36
C GLU A 158 -4.69 31.33 4.92
N LEU A 159 -5.06 32.21 3.98
CA LEU A 159 -4.67 32.06 2.58
C LEU A 159 -3.17 32.16 2.39
N LYS A 160 -2.51 33.02 3.20
CA LYS A 160 -1.04 33.10 3.20
C LYS A 160 -0.42 31.78 3.61
N ALA A 161 -0.88 31.16 4.70
CA ALA A 161 -0.38 29.88 5.15
C ALA A 161 -0.56 28.76 4.09
N GLN A 162 -1.69 28.78 3.37
CA GLN A 162 -1.92 27.83 2.26
C GLN A 162 -0.95 28.06 1.10
N TRP A 163 -0.69 29.33 0.76
CA TRP A 163 0.30 29.68 -0.28
C TRP A 163 1.73 29.31 0.14
N ASP A 164 2.12 29.60 1.38
CA ASP A 164 3.45 29.25 1.91
C ASP A 164 3.68 27.73 1.82
N MET A 165 2.65 26.92 2.10
CA MET A 165 2.73 25.46 1.95
C MET A 165 2.83 25.04 0.47
N LEU A 166 2.06 25.67 -0.42
CA LEU A 166 2.11 25.37 -1.85
C LEU A 166 3.49 25.75 -2.44
N GLU A 167 4.02 26.92 -2.06
CA GLU A 167 5.34 27.39 -2.44
C GLU A 167 6.45 26.42 -2.01
N ALA A 168 6.44 26.00 -0.74
CA ALA A 168 7.40 25.04 -0.21
C ALA A 168 7.35 23.70 -0.97
N GLU A 169 6.17 23.23 -1.36
CA GLU A 169 6.05 21.98 -2.13
C GLU A 169 6.52 22.17 -3.59
N ILE A 170 6.26 23.33 -4.19
CA ILE A 170 6.77 23.67 -5.55
C ILE A 170 8.30 23.75 -5.54
N GLU A 171 8.90 24.44 -4.55
CA GLU A 171 10.35 24.51 -4.40
C GLU A 171 10.98 23.13 -4.21
N LYS A 172 10.38 22.30 -3.35
CA LYS A 172 10.82 20.93 -3.12
C LYS A 172 10.81 20.11 -4.42
N GLN A 173 9.71 20.15 -5.18
CA GLN A 173 9.62 19.44 -6.46
C GLN A 173 10.62 19.96 -7.48
N ALA A 174 10.84 21.27 -7.53
CA ALA A 174 11.81 21.88 -8.42
C ALA A 174 13.25 21.48 -8.06
N LEU A 175 13.61 21.44 -6.77
CA LEU A 175 14.91 20.94 -6.31
C LEU A 175 15.11 19.46 -6.64
N GLN A 176 14.09 18.64 -6.42
CA GLN A 176 14.12 17.23 -6.81
C GLN A 176 14.35 17.08 -8.32
N GLN A 177 13.66 17.88 -9.11
CA GLN A 177 13.83 17.86 -10.57
C GLN A 177 15.23 18.35 -11.00
N LYS A 178 15.79 19.39 -10.35
CA LYS A 178 17.17 19.84 -10.61
C LYS A 178 18.17 18.72 -10.30
N TYR A 179 18.03 18.07 -9.16
CA TYR A 179 18.88 16.96 -8.77
C TYR A 179 18.76 15.77 -9.73
N ALA A 180 17.54 15.40 -10.09
CA ALA A 180 17.30 14.37 -11.09
C ALA A 180 17.91 14.71 -12.46
N ASN A 181 17.81 15.97 -12.88
CA ASN A 181 18.41 16.45 -14.13
C ASN A 181 19.95 16.42 -14.08
N LEU A 182 20.57 16.74 -12.94
CA LEU A 182 22.03 16.60 -12.76
C LEU A 182 22.47 15.16 -13.00
N ILE A 183 21.80 14.20 -12.35
CA ILE A 183 22.11 12.76 -12.51
C ILE A 183 21.84 12.34 -13.95
N LYS A 184 20.70 12.72 -14.53
CA LYS A 184 20.36 12.39 -15.91
C LYS A 184 21.38 12.97 -16.91
N SER A 185 21.84 14.20 -16.70
CA SER A 185 22.81 14.85 -17.58
C SER A 185 24.21 14.27 -17.46
N SER A 186 24.53 13.58 -16.35
CA SER A 186 25.80 12.87 -16.18
C SER A 186 25.86 11.54 -16.93
N VAL A 187 24.71 11.03 -17.38
CA VAL A 187 24.63 9.75 -18.11
C VAL A 187 24.99 9.97 -19.57
N TYR A 188 26.06 9.32 -19.99
CA TYR A 188 26.49 9.31 -21.39
C TYR A 188 26.55 7.88 -21.91
N VAL A 189 25.94 7.62 -23.05
CA VAL A 189 25.99 6.33 -23.74
C VAL A 189 26.71 6.48 -25.06
N THR A 190 27.77 5.72 -25.23
CA THR A 190 28.56 5.71 -26.47
C THR A 190 27.83 4.96 -27.61
N SER A 191 28.27 5.21 -28.87
CA SER A 191 27.74 4.43 -29.99
C SER A 191 28.15 2.97 -29.91
N LEU A 192 29.30 2.66 -29.29
CA LEU A 192 29.74 1.28 -29.09
C LEU A 192 28.83 0.53 -28.13
N GLU A 193 28.55 1.09 -26.96
CA GLU A 193 27.64 0.49 -25.96
C GLU A 193 26.23 0.29 -26.53
N ALA A 194 25.71 1.28 -27.24
CA ALA A 194 24.40 1.18 -27.88
C ALA A 194 24.35 0.08 -28.97
N ASN A 195 25.42 -0.08 -29.74
CA ASN A 195 25.53 -1.14 -30.71
C ASN A 195 25.70 -2.52 -30.06
N GLU A 196 26.49 -2.61 -29.01
CA GLU A 196 26.67 -3.85 -28.23
C GLU A 196 25.36 -4.30 -27.60
N GLU A 197 24.61 -3.39 -26.95
CA GLU A 197 23.30 -3.70 -26.39
C GLU A 197 22.30 -4.16 -27.48
N TYR A 198 22.34 -3.53 -28.65
CA TYR A 198 21.54 -3.94 -29.77
C TYR A 198 21.89 -5.37 -30.22
N ILE A 199 23.19 -5.67 -30.32
CA ILE A 199 23.67 -7.02 -30.66
C ILE A 199 23.26 -8.02 -29.60
N ASN A 200 23.45 -7.72 -28.32
CA ASN A 200 23.09 -8.61 -27.20
C ASN A 200 21.60 -8.95 -27.16
N ARG A 201 20.74 -8.04 -27.62
CA ARG A 201 19.29 -8.25 -27.69
C ARG A 201 18.81 -8.97 -28.96
N ASN A 202 19.57 -8.91 -30.04
CA ASN A 202 19.08 -9.36 -31.36
C ASN A 202 19.94 -10.43 -32.01
N LYS A 203 21.19 -10.61 -31.61
CA LYS A 203 22.05 -11.70 -32.09
C LYS A 203 21.48 -13.02 -31.56
N LEU A 204 21.19 -13.94 -32.48
CA LEU A 204 20.70 -15.27 -32.15
C LEU A 204 21.83 -16.27 -32.10
N ALA A 205 21.82 -17.14 -31.11
CA ALA A 205 22.69 -18.29 -31.00
C ALA A 205 21.91 -19.58 -31.17
N ASN A 206 22.46 -20.50 -31.95
CA ASN A 206 22.01 -21.88 -32.05
C ASN A 206 23.10 -22.79 -31.47
N PHE A 207 22.72 -23.76 -30.65
CA PHE A 207 23.64 -24.69 -30.06
C PHE A 207 22.95 -26.02 -29.74
N SER A 208 23.73 -27.03 -29.46
CA SER A 208 23.24 -28.28 -28.91
C SER A 208 23.91 -28.55 -27.60
N TYR A 209 23.19 -29.10 -26.64
CA TYR A 209 23.73 -29.40 -25.31
C TYR A 209 23.39 -30.81 -24.82
N VAL A 210 24.18 -31.29 -23.85
CA VAL A 210 23.90 -32.43 -23.00
C VAL A 210 23.93 -31.94 -21.57
N SER A 211 22.90 -32.27 -20.78
CA SER A 211 22.81 -31.88 -19.37
C SER A 211 22.84 -33.08 -18.41
N LEU A 212 23.29 -32.79 -17.23
CA LEU A 212 23.07 -33.58 -16.03
C LEU A 212 22.38 -32.74 -15.01
N ASP A 213 21.08 -32.96 -14.83
CA ASP A 213 20.22 -32.10 -14.01
C ASP A 213 20.45 -32.40 -12.52
N TYR A 214 20.43 -31.37 -11.67
CA TYR A 214 20.55 -31.51 -10.20
C TYR A 214 19.46 -32.39 -9.62
N ALA A 215 18.26 -32.37 -10.18
CA ALA A 215 17.14 -33.22 -9.79
C ALA A 215 17.42 -34.72 -10.00
N SER A 216 18.45 -35.09 -10.80
CA SER A 216 18.84 -36.49 -10.94
C SER A 216 19.54 -37.11 -9.70
N ILE A 217 19.94 -36.27 -8.74
CA ILE A 217 20.49 -36.66 -7.46
C ILE A 217 19.46 -36.26 -6.39
N ALA A 218 18.97 -37.22 -5.61
CA ALA A 218 18.03 -36.96 -4.52
C ALA A 218 18.73 -36.17 -3.40
N ASP A 219 18.10 -35.09 -2.91
CA ASP A 219 18.65 -34.22 -1.86
C ASP A 219 19.08 -34.98 -0.62
N ALA A 220 18.28 -35.96 -0.20
CA ALA A 220 18.56 -36.81 0.97
C ALA A 220 19.87 -37.61 0.88
N THR A 221 20.42 -37.79 -0.34
CA THR A 221 21.68 -38.51 -0.55
C THR A 221 22.91 -37.61 -0.45
N VAL A 222 22.69 -36.28 -0.49
CA VAL A 222 23.75 -35.28 -0.45
C VAL A 222 23.91 -34.78 0.99
N LYS A 223 25.11 -34.85 1.51
CA LYS A 223 25.45 -34.38 2.87
C LYS A 223 26.48 -33.25 2.76
N PRO A 224 26.05 -31.99 2.71
CA PRO A 224 27.00 -30.89 2.69
C PRO A 224 27.89 -30.87 3.93
N THR A 225 29.16 -30.55 3.75
CA THR A 225 30.12 -30.35 4.83
C THR A 225 30.13 -28.89 5.28
N ASP A 226 30.69 -28.57 6.44
CA ASP A 226 30.89 -27.20 6.87
C ASP A 226 31.78 -26.39 5.89
N ALA A 227 32.70 -27.04 5.20
CA ALA A 227 33.48 -26.42 4.14
C ALA A 227 32.59 -25.95 2.96
N ASP A 228 31.60 -26.76 2.54
CA ASP A 228 30.68 -26.42 1.48
C ASP A 228 29.80 -25.20 1.85
N TYR A 229 29.33 -25.15 3.11
CA TYR A 229 28.58 -23.97 3.62
C TYR A 229 29.47 -22.74 3.64
N ASN A 230 30.69 -22.80 4.12
CA ASN A 230 31.65 -21.69 4.16
C ASN A 230 31.97 -21.18 2.75
N ASP A 231 32.25 -22.08 1.80
CA ASP A 231 32.54 -21.75 0.41
C ASP A 231 31.33 -21.02 -0.23
N TYR A 232 30.13 -21.57 -0.07
CA TYR A 232 28.93 -20.96 -0.62
C TYR A 232 28.66 -19.58 -0.02
N TYR A 233 28.75 -19.46 1.30
CA TYR A 233 28.56 -18.21 2.02
C TYR A 233 29.59 -17.15 1.58
N ALA A 234 30.86 -17.48 1.51
CA ALA A 234 31.92 -16.56 1.11
C ALA A 234 31.72 -16.00 -0.31
N ASN A 235 31.33 -16.88 -1.25
CA ASN A 235 31.09 -16.53 -2.64
C ASN A 235 29.80 -15.71 -2.84
N ASN A 236 28.85 -15.77 -1.88
CA ASN A 236 27.55 -15.10 -1.97
C ASN A 236 27.31 -14.07 -0.86
N LYS A 237 28.33 -13.63 -0.16
CA LYS A 237 28.26 -12.82 1.06
C LYS A 237 27.30 -11.61 0.96
N LYS A 238 27.35 -10.88 -0.16
CA LYS A 238 26.47 -9.71 -0.41
C LYS A 238 24.98 -10.03 -0.42
N ARG A 239 24.58 -11.30 -0.66
CA ARG A 239 23.17 -11.72 -0.67
C ARG A 239 22.62 -11.86 0.76
N PHE A 240 23.47 -11.88 1.76
CA PHE A 240 23.12 -12.07 3.18
C PHE A 240 23.23 -10.78 3.98
N ASP A 241 23.13 -9.64 3.30
CA ASP A 241 22.99 -8.35 3.95
C ASP A 241 21.50 -8.12 4.30
N ASN A 242 21.23 -7.95 5.60
CA ASN A 242 19.89 -7.73 6.13
C ASN A 242 19.61 -6.23 6.20
N PRO A 243 18.69 -5.69 5.42
CA PRO A 243 18.45 -4.24 5.34
C PRO A 243 17.88 -3.64 6.62
N ALA A 244 17.23 -4.45 7.47
CA ALA A 244 16.65 -4.03 8.74
C ALA A 244 16.73 -5.16 9.77
N GLU A 245 16.66 -4.83 11.06
CA GLU A 245 16.47 -5.85 12.08
C GLU A 245 15.16 -6.58 11.87
N THR A 246 15.18 -7.89 11.91
CA THR A 246 13.99 -8.74 11.77
C THR A 246 13.88 -9.73 12.91
N ARG A 247 12.63 -10.09 13.27
CA ARG A 247 12.30 -11.05 14.30
C ARG A 247 11.39 -12.14 13.77
N THR A 248 11.54 -13.36 14.27
CA THR A 248 10.73 -14.52 13.89
C THR A 248 9.95 -15.00 15.10
N PHE A 249 8.65 -15.19 14.94
CA PHE A 249 7.75 -15.63 15.99
C PHE A 249 7.14 -16.98 15.64
N ASN A 250 7.18 -17.92 16.60
CA ASN A 250 6.27 -19.05 16.60
C ASN A 250 5.02 -18.64 17.36
N TYR A 251 3.84 -18.99 16.85
CA TYR A 251 2.60 -18.65 17.53
C TYR A 251 1.53 -19.73 17.39
N VAL A 252 0.59 -19.74 18.37
CA VAL A 252 -0.62 -20.56 18.36
C VAL A 252 -1.81 -19.65 18.34
N SER A 253 -2.75 -19.88 17.39
CA SER A 253 -3.98 -19.12 17.23
C SER A 253 -5.17 -19.88 17.84
N PHE A 254 -5.96 -19.16 18.62
CA PHE A 254 -7.22 -19.61 19.20
C PHE A 254 -8.36 -18.86 18.49
N ASN A 255 -8.88 -19.47 17.43
CA ASN A 255 -9.88 -18.85 16.56
C ASN A 255 -11.16 -18.55 17.31
N VAL A 256 -11.77 -17.40 17.01
CA VAL A 256 -13.02 -16.91 17.57
C VAL A 256 -14.09 -16.98 16.49
N SER A 257 -14.55 -18.18 16.16
CA SER A 257 -15.64 -18.38 15.21
C SER A 257 -16.99 -18.41 15.94
N PRO A 258 -18.07 -17.88 15.31
CA PRO A 258 -19.40 -17.98 15.89
C PRO A 258 -19.80 -19.43 16.16
N THR A 259 -20.36 -19.67 17.33
CA THR A 259 -20.86 -21.00 17.74
C THR A 259 -22.29 -21.23 17.28
N LYS A 260 -22.78 -22.47 17.46
CA LYS A 260 -24.21 -22.77 17.26
C LYS A 260 -25.11 -21.94 18.16
N ASP A 261 -24.70 -21.68 19.41
CA ASP A 261 -25.40 -20.83 20.35
C ASP A 261 -25.51 -19.40 19.86
N ASP A 262 -24.42 -18.84 19.29
CA ASP A 262 -24.42 -17.52 18.69
C ASP A 262 -25.38 -17.44 17.50
N SER A 263 -25.36 -18.45 16.64
CA SER A 263 -26.29 -18.55 15.50
C SER A 263 -27.76 -18.63 15.95
N LEU A 264 -28.05 -19.42 16.97
CA LEU A 264 -29.41 -19.51 17.53
C LEU A 264 -29.84 -18.20 18.18
N ALA A 265 -28.93 -17.50 18.87
CA ALA A 265 -29.24 -16.21 19.50
C ALA A 265 -29.57 -15.14 18.46
N ILE A 266 -28.76 -15.00 17.40
CA ILE A 266 -29.01 -14.07 16.29
C ILE A 266 -30.29 -14.45 15.56
N LYS A 267 -30.51 -15.77 15.30
CA LYS A 267 -31.73 -16.22 14.67
C LYS A 267 -32.97 -15.85 15.49
N LYS A 268 -32.97 -16.08 16.79
CA LYS A 268 -34.06 -15.67 17.69
C LYS A 268 -34.32 -14.16 17.68
N GLN A 269 -33.25 -13.37 17.63
CA GLN A 269 -33.34 -11.90 17.54
C GLN A 269 -33.98 -11.47 16.22
N ILE A 270 -33.56 -12.03 15.09
CA ILE A 270 -34.10 -11.65 13.78
C ILE A 270 -35.52 -12.17 13.57
N ASP A 271 -35.88 -13.34 14.13
CA ASP A 271 -37.24 -13.87 14.09
C ASP A 271 -38.19 -12.94 14.84
N LYS A 272 -37.79 -12.40 16.00
CA LYS A 272 -38.55 -11.37 16.72
C LYS A 272 -38.69 -10.08 15.89
N LEU A 273 -37.59 -9.60 15.32
CA LEU A 273 -37.63 -8.44 14.44
C LEU A 273 -38.54 -8.67 13.23
N ALA A 274 -38.62 -9.88 12.70
CA ALA A 274 -39.50 -10.21 11.59
C ALA A 274 -40.99 -10.09 11.98
N ALA A 275 -41.36 -10.48 13.22
CA ALA A 275 -42.71 -10.30 13.73
C ALA A 275 -43.07 -8.80 13.87
N ASP A 276 -42.19 -8.03 14.50
CA ASP A 276 -42.35 -6.58 14.72
C ASP A 276 -42.38 -5.80 13.40
N PHE A 277 -41.57 -6.23 12.40
CA PHE A 277 -41.48 -5.59 11.09
C PHE A 277 -42.76 -5.71 10.25
N LYS A 278 -43.54 -6.76 10.45
CA LYS A 278 -44.82 -6.93 9.76
C LYS A 278 -45.86 -5.89 10.17
N VAL A 279 -45.79 -5.41 11.41
CA VAL A 279 -46.81 -4.57 12.02
C VAL A 279 -46.35 -3.11 12.22
N THR A 280 -45.09 -2.79 11.94
CA THR A 280 -44.57 -1.42 12.08
C THR A 280 -45.28 -0.47 11.15
N LYS A 281 -45.48 0.77 11.61
CA LYS A 281 -46.06 1.87 10.81
C LYS A 281 -45.01 2.66 10.03
N ASN A 282 -43.75 2.54 10.36
CA ASN A 282 -42.65 3.24 9.69
C ASN A 282 -41.54 2.27 9.35
N ASP A 283 -41.63 1.68 8.18
CA ASP A 283 -40.71 0.67 7.69
C ASP A 283 -39.28 1.16 7.57
N SER A 284 -39.11 2.43 7.09
CA SER A 284 -37.79 3.04 6.90
C SER A 284 -37.05 3.24 8.22
N LEU A 285 -37.72 3.87 9.19
CA LEU A 285 -37.15 4.12 10.52
C LEU A 285 -36.85 2.79 11.25
N PHE A 286 -37.77 1.82 11.16
CA PHE A 286 -37.59 0.51 11.79
C PHE A 286 -36.39 -0.20 11.22
N ALA A 287 -36.20 -0.22 9.89
CA ALA A 287 -35.04 -0.79 9.25
C ALA A 287 -33.76 -0.05 9.63
N ALA A 288 -33.75 1.29 9.58
CA ALA A 288 -32.59 2.11 9.90
C ALA A 288 -32.05 1.91 11.33
N VAL A 289 -32.96 1.69 12.31
CA VAL A 289 -32.60 1.46 13.72
C VAL A 289 -32.12 0.03 13.97
N ASN A 290 -32.69 -0.95 13.26
CA ASN A 290 -32.45 -2.37 13.53
C ASN A 290 -31.41 -3.02 12.61
N SER A 291 -31.02 -2.40 11.49
CA SER A 291 -30.01 -2.92 10.59
C SER A 291 -28.60 -2.54 11.02
N GLU A 292 -27.64 -3.44 10.83
CA GLU A 292 -26.20 -3.16 10.96
C GLU A 292 -25.60 -2.56 9.66
N VAL A 293 -26.28 -2.74 8.55
CA VAL A 293 -25.88 -2.22 7.24
C VAL A 293 -26.86 -1.11 6.81
N LYS A 294 -26.33 -0.02 6.31
CA LYS A 294 -27.14 1.07 5.76
C LYS A 294 -27.43 0.81 4.29
N VAL A 295 -28.66 0.42 3.99
CA VAL A 295 -29.16 0.33 2.62
C VAL A 295 -30.01 1.58 2.34
N PRO A 296 -29.76 2.30 1.23
CA PRO A 296 -30.54 3.48 0.89
C PRO A 296 -32.03 3.15 0.74
N PHE A 297 -32.90 3.95 1.38
CA PHE A 297 -34.37 3.82 1.24
C PHE A 297 -34.82 4.47 -0.08
N ALA A 298 -34.35 3.91 -1.19
CA ALA A 298 -34.55 4.36 -2.55
C ALA A 298 -35.06 3.22 -3.43
N TYR A 299 -35.50 3.55 -4.66
CA TYR A 299 -35.85 2.51 -5.64
C TYR A 299 -34.58 1.90 -6.24
N LEU A 300 -34.47 0.61 -6.12
CA LEU A 300 -33.33 -0.19 -6.59
C LEU A 300 -33.73 -1.02 -7.81
N PRO A 301 -32.93 -1.01 -8.87
CA PRO A 301 -33.11 -1.94 -9.99
C PRO A 301 -32.60 -3.34 -9.62
N LYS A 302 -33.01 -4.32 -10.40
CA LYS A 302 -32.54 -5.72 -10.25
C LYS A 302 -31.04 -5.82 -10.39
N GLY A 303 -30.41 -6.69 -9.59
CA GLY A 303 -28.95 -6.93 -9.59
C GLY A 303 -28.14 -6.01 -8.67
N LYS A 304 -28.80 -5.22 -7.82
CA LYS A 304 -28.15 -4.33 -6.83
C LYS A 304 -28.19 -4.84 -5.39
N LEU A 305 -28.82 -5.99 -5.17
CA LEU A 305 -28.96 -6.62 -3.87
C LEU A 305 -28.19 -7.95 -3.82
N ASP A 306 -28.08 -8.53 -2.63
CA ASP A 306 -27.64 -9.92 -2.47
C ASP A 306 -28.50 -10.84 -3.35
N ALA A 307 -27.87 -11.77 -4.06
CA ALA A 307 -28.52 -12.59 -5.07
C ALA A 307 -29.76 -13.36 -4.53
N THR A 308 -29.70 -13.80 -3.25
CA THR A 308 -30.80 -14.51 -2.58
C THR A 308 -32.00 -13.60 -2.34
N VAL A 309 -31.72 -12.35 -1.94
CA VAL A 309 -32.76 -11.34 -1.72
C VAL A 309 -33.28 -10.82 -3.05
N ASP A 310 -32.40 -10.51 -3.99
CA ASP A 310 -32.74 -9.92 -5.31
C ASP A 310 -33.74 -10.81 -6.06
N SER A 311 -33.46 -12.11 -6.15
CA SER A 311 -34.34 -13.04 -6.85
C SER A 311 -35.75 -13.15 -6.25
N ALA A 312 -35.87 -12.98 -4.93
CA ALA A 312 -37.12 -13.08 -4.22
C ALA A 312 -37.97 -11.80 -4.32
N VAL A 313 -37.39 -10.62 -3.95
CA VAL A 313 -38.14 -9.38 -3.76
C VAL A 313 -38.74 -8.82 -5.05
N PHE A 314 -38.13 -9.07 -6.21
CA PHE A 314 -38.63 -8.62 -7.50
C PHE A 314 -39.89 -9.38 -7.95
N ASN A 315 -40.20 -10.54 -7.34
CA ASN A 315 -41.41 -11.33 -7.63
C ASN A 315 -42.51 -11.15 -6.56
N MET A 316 -42.24 -10.35 -5.51
CA MET A 316 -43.18 -10.14 -4.41
C MET A 316 -44.03 -8.89 -4.62
N PRO A 317 -45.28 -8.87 -4.08
CA PRO A 317 -46.12 -7.68 -4.05
C PRO A 317 -45.65 -6.70 -2.96
N SER A 318 -45.99 -5.42 -3.13
CA SER A 318 -45.77 -4.38 -2.10
C SER A 318 -46.45 -4.76 -0.78
N GLY A 319 -45.80 -4.44 0.35
CA GLY A 319 -46.23 -4.81 1.70
C GLY A 319 -45.75 -6.18 2.17
N SER A 320 -45.21 -7.03 1.28
CA SER A 320 -44.70 -8.35 1.62
C SER A 320 -43.33 -8.32 2.29
N THR A 321 -43.09 -9.23 3.21
CA THR A 321 -41.83 -9.41 3.92
C THR A 321 -41.17 -10.71 3.48
N TYR A 322 -39.85 -10.63 3.14
CA TYR A 322 -39.00 -11.78 2.80
C TYR A 322 -37.95 -12.01 3.85
N GLY A 323 -37.75 -13.27 4.22
CA GLY A 323 -36.79 -13.65 5.26
C GLY A 323 -37.47 -13.88 6.63
N PRO A 324 -36.68 -14.11 7.69
CA PRO A 324 -35.21 -14.04 7.70
C PRO A 324 -34.55 -15.13 6.85
N VAL A 325 -33.61 -14.75 5.99
CA VAL A 325 -32.82 -15.68 5.18
C VAL A 325 -31.32 -15.51 5.54
N TYR A 326 -30.60 -16.63 5.65
CA TYR A 326 -29.16 -16.63 5.93
C TYR A 326 -28.38 -16.67 4.61
N SER A 327 -27.56 -15.68 4.38
CA SER A 327 -26.69 -15.56 3.21
C SER A 327 -25.51 -14.63 3.52
N GLY A 328 -24.29 -14.97 3.05
CA GLY A 328 -23.12 -14.13 3.22
C GLY A 328 -22.76 -13.86 4.68
N ASN A 329 -22.82 -14.88 5.55
CA ASN A 329 -22.55 -14.78 6.99
C ASN A 329 -23.45 -13.78 7.76
N SER A 330 -24.64 -13.50 7.25
CA SER A 330 -25.63 -12.63 7.88
C SER A 330 -27.06 -13.15 7.69
N TYR A 331 -27.96 -12.76 8.59
CA TYR A 331 -29.40 -12.91 8.42
C TYR A 331 -29.96 -11.63 7.81
N LYS A 332 -30.76 -11.78 6.75
CA LYS A 332 -31.39 -10.72 6.00
C LYS A 332 -32.90 -10.80 6.10
N LEU A 333 -33.52 -9.68 6.39
CA LEU A 333 -34.96 -9.53 6.48
C LEU A 333 -35.36 -8.27 5.72
N VAL A 334 -36.25 -8.41 4.75
CA VAL A 334 -36.55 -7.35 3.80
C VAL A 334 -38.07 -7.20 3.65
N LYS A 335 -38.58 -5.96 3.63
CA LYS A 335 -39.95 -5.66 3.30
C LYS A 335 -40.00 -4.84 2.01
N VAL A 336 -40.80 -5.32 1.05
CA VAL A 336 -41.08 -4.58 -0.19
C VAL A 336 -42.06 -3.47 0.14
N VAL A 337 -41.58 -2.24 0.26
CA VAL A 337 -42.43 -1.09 0.59
C VAL A 337 -43.21 -0.62 -0.63
N ASP A 338 -42.57 -0.60 -1.77
CA ASP A 338 -43.19 -0.28 -3.05
C ASP A 338 -42.49 -1.00 -4.21
N ALA A 339 -43.23 -1.30 -5.26
CA ALA A 339 -42.72 -1.91 -6.47
C ALA A 339 -43.42 -1.34 -7.69
N ARG A 340 -42.66 -0.82 -8.63
CA ARG A 340 -43.21 -0.18 -9.83
C ARG A 340 -42.28 -0.30 -11.03
N PHE A 341 -42.79 0.02 -12.21
CA PHE A 341 -41.94 0.24 -13.38
C PHE A 341 -41.36 1.65 -13.36
N SER A 342 -40.13 1.78 -13.74
CA SER A 342 -39.37 3.02 -13.80
C SER A 342 -38.41 2.99 -14.98
N PRO A 343 -38.07 4.15 -15.59
CA PRO A 343 -37.02 4.19 -16.61
C PRO A 343 -35.72 3.55 -16.12
N ASP A 344 -34.99 2.92 -17.03
CA ASP A 344 -33.66 2.35 -16.72
C ASP A 344 -32.59 3.43 -16.62
N SER A 345 -32.76 4.50 -17.44
CA SER A 345 -31.92 5.67 -17.43
C SER A 345 -32.67 6.93 -17.85
N VAL A 346 -32.15 8.06 -17.44
CA VAL A 346 -32.70 9.40 -17.75
C VAL A 346 -31.60 10.25 -18.35
N LYS A 347 -31.92 10.94 -19.46
CA LYS A 347 -31.12 12.06 -19.98
C LYS A 347 -31.69 13.35 -19.43
N ALA A 348 -30.84 14.15 -18.76
CA ALA A 348 -31.30 15.39 -18.14
C ALA A 348 -30.23 16.48 -18.20
N SER A 349 -30.72 17.74 -18.02
CA SER A 349 -29.90 18.93 -17.79
C SER A 349 -30.32 19.60 -16.51
N HIS A 350 -29.42 20.33 -15.85
CA HIS A 350 -29.77 21.07 -14.65
C HIS A 350 -29.09 22.46 -14.56
N ILE A 351 -29.66 23.32 -13.72
CA ILE A 351 -29.06 24.56 -13.23
C ILE A 351 -28.97 24.41 -11.72
N LEU A 352 -27.74 24.37 -11.16
CA LEU A 352 -27.53 24.32 -9.71
C LEU A 352 -27.32 25.71 -9.16
N LEU A 353 -28.13 26.10 -8.20
CA LEU A 353 -28.06 27.37 -7.50
C LEU A 353 -27.54 27.17 -6.08
N ASP A 354 -26.51 27.92 -5.72
CA ASP A 354 -25.89 27.86 -4.40
C ASP A 354 -26.58 28.80 -3.41
N PRO A 355 -27.30 28.28 -2.41
CA PRO A 355 -28.00 29.13 -1.44
C PRO A 355 -27.06 30.02 -0.62
N ALA A 356 -25.82 29.59 -0.38
CA ALA A 356 -24.87 30.39 0.39
C ALA A 356 -24.45 31.66 -0.35
N LYS A 357 -24.39 31.62 -1.69
CA LYS A 357 -24.06 32.76 -2.52
C LYS A 357 -25.26 33.66 -2.80
N LEU A 358 -26.47 33.15 -2.64
CA LEU A 358 -27.72 33.83 -2.99
C LEU A 358 -28.47 34.42 -1.79
N GLY A 359 -27.97 34.21 -0.57
CA GLY A 359 -28.63 34.74 0.64
C GLY A 359 -29.66 33.80 1.26
N GLY A 360 -29.60 32.51 0.93
CA GLY A 360 -30.39 31.46 1.58
C GLY A 360 -31.24 30.63 0.63
N MET A 361 -31.78 29.52 1.17
CA MET A 361 -32.54 28.51 0.42
C MET A 361 -33.80 29.11 -0.26
N ASP A 362 -34.52 29.97 0.45
CA ASP A 362 -35.73 30.58 -0.08
C ASP A 362 -35.47 31.51 -1.29
N VAL A 363 -34.34 32.23 -1.27
CA VAL A 363 -33.93 33.09 -2.38
C VAL A 363 -33.52 32.24 -3.58
N ALA A 364 -32.76 31.22 -3.36
CA ALA A 364 -32.35 30.27 -4.40
C ALA A 364 -33.57 29.57 -5.04
N THR A 365 -34.55 29.16 -4.23
CA THR A 365 -35.80 28.54 -4.72
C THR A 365 -36.63 29.53 -5.57
N LYS A 366 -36.79 30.76 -5.12
CA LYS A 366 -37.51 31.81 -5.89
C LYS A 366 -36.79 32.10 -7.21
N LEU A 367 -35.45 32.10 -7.21
CA LEU A 367 -34.68 32.25 -8.45
C LEU A 367 -34.89 31.07 -9.39
N ALA A 368 -34.86 29.82 -8.87
CA ALA A 368 -35.15 28.64 -9.66
C ALA A 368 -36.53 28.67 -10.30
N ASP A 369 -37.56 29.10 -9.56
CA ASP A 369 -38.92 29.25 -10.08
C ASP A 369 -39.01 30.38 -11.15
N SER A 370 -38.28 31.48 -10.98
CA SER A 370 -38.17 32.53 -11.97
C SER A 370 -37.52 32.05 -13.27
N LEU A 371 -36.40 31.31 -13.16
CA LEU A 371 -35.72 30.69 -14.30
C LEU A 371 -36.62 29.65 -14.99
N LYS A 372 -37.34 28.84 -14.23
CA LYS A 372 -38.35 27.91 -14.74
C LYS A 372 -39.38 28.62 -15.58
N THR A 373 -39.92 29.73 -15.07
CA THR A 373 -40.91 30.56 -15.79
C THR A 373 -40.33 31.16 -17.07
N MET A 374 -39.08 31.63 -17.04
CA MET A 374 -38.39 32.14 -18.24
C MET A 374 -38.25 31.06 -19.31
N ILE A 375 -37.86 29.85 -18.93
CA ILE A 375 -37.71 28.72 -19.85
C ILE A 375 -39.05 28.32 -20.44
N GLN A 376 -40.12 28.28 -19.64
CA GLN A 376 -41.48 27.99 -20.09
C GLN A 376 -42.00 29.01 -21.11
N LYS A 377 -41.52 30.26 -21.04
CA LYS A 377 -41.80 31.34 -22.01
C LYS A 377 -40.86 31.34 -23.22
N GLY A 378 -40.05 30.32 -23.42
CA GLY A 378 -39.15 30.19 -24.58
C GLY A 378 -37.70 30.59 -24.34
N GLY A 379 -37.31 30.87 -23.10
CA GLY A 379 -35.92 31.17 -22.74
C GLY A 379 -34.98 29.98 -23.01
N ASN A 380 -33.77 30.27 -23.40
CA ASN A 380 -32.75 29.24 -23.69
C ASN A 380 -32.17 28.68 -22.40
N PHE A 381 -32.42 27.38 -22.12
CA PHE A 381 -31.94 26.68 -20.94
C PHE A 381 -30.42 26.72 -20.81
N ALA A 382 -29.70 26.46 -21.90
CA ALA A 382 -28.23 26.40 -21.89
C ALA A 382 -27.59 27.76 -21.56
N ALA A 383 -28.16 28.85 -22.10
CA ALA A 383 -27.68 30.17 -21.78
C ALA A 383 -27.90 30.55 -20.30
N LEU A 384 -29.07 30.16 -19.75
CA LEU A 384 -29.36 30.35 -18.33
C LEU A 384 -28.49 29.45 -17.43
N ALA A 385 -28.19 28.25 -17.84
CA ALA A 385 -27.24 27.37 -17.13
C ALA A 385 -25.84 27.97 -17.09
N ALA A 386 -25.33 28.47 -18.21
CA ALA A 386 -24.03 29.12 -18.27
C ALA A 386 -23.96 30.39 -17.38
N GLN A 387 -25.08 31.10 -17.24
CA GLN A 387 -25.14 32.35 -16.47
C GLN A 387 -25.33 32.13 -14.96
N TYR A 388 -26.16 31.17 -14.56
CA TYR A 388 -26.62 31.04 -13.16
C TYR A 388 -26.12 29.78 -12.44
N SER A 389 -25.72 28.74 -13.17
CA SER A 389 -25.31 27.47 -12.53
C SER A 389 -23.93 27.57 -11.90
N VAL A 390 -23.79 27.02 -10.71
CA VAL A 390 -22.50 26.84 -10.05
C VAL A 390 -21.88 25.43 -10.30
N ASP A 391 -22.63 24.57 -11.00
CA ASP A 391 -22.17 23.22 -11.34
C ASP A 391 -21.19 23.22 -12.53
N GLY A 392 -20.28 22.25 -12.56
CA GLY A 392 -19.31 22.08 -13.65
C GLY A 392 -19.92 21.81 -15.04
N SER A 393 -21.19 21.42 -15.11
CA SER A 393 -21.93 21.25 -16.37
C SER A 393 -22.37 22.57 -17.01
N LYS A 394 -22.24 23.71 -16.34
CA LYS A 394 -22.66 25.03 -16.82
C LYS A 394 -22.12 25.36 -18.22
N ASP A 395 -20.84 25.04 -18.47
CA ASP A 395 -20.16 25.32 -19.74
C ASP A 395 -20.64 24.42 -20.90
N LYS A 396 -21.38 23.35 -20.55
CA LYS A 396 -22.08 22.44 -21.48
C LYS A 396 -23.62 22.73 -21.51
N GLY A 397 -24.01 23.90 -21.10
CA GLY A 397 -25.43 24.27 -21.02
C GLY A 397 -26.22 23.53 -19.94
N GLY A 398 -25.54 23.02 -18.90
CA GLY A 398 -26.15 22.26 -17.81
C GLY A 398 -26.38 20.78 -18.12
N GLU A 399 -25.89 20.27 -19.25
CA GLU A 399 -26.14 18.89 -19.68
C GLU A 399 -25.38 17.88 -18.78
N LEU A 400 -26.14 16.93 -18.19
CA LEU A 400 -25.61 15.85 -17.35
C LEU A 400 -25.41 14.54 -18.13
N GLY A 401 -25.89 14.50 -19.37
CA GLY A 401 -25.92 13.29 -20.16
C GLY A 401 -26.98 12.29 -19.68
N THR A 402 -26.76 11.01 -19.99
CA THR A 402 -27.64 9.91 -19.59
C THR A 402 -27.07 9.19 -18.38
N PHE A 403 -27.87 9.02 -17.34
CA PHE A 403 -27.49 8.35 -16.12
C PHE A 403 -28.54 7.34 -15.64
N SER A 404 -28.08 6.28 -14.97
CA SER A 404 -28.89 5.25 -14.34
C SER A 404 -29.13 5.60 -12.86
N ARG A 405 -30.00 4.85 -12.18
CA ARG A 405 -30.21 4.98 -10.74
C ARG A 405 -28.94 4.66 -9.93
N GLY A 406 -28.78 5.36 -8.82
CA GLY A 406 -27.63 5.23 -7.92
C GLY A 406 -26.43 6.12 -8.29
N VAL A 407 -26.57 6.99 -9.30
CA VAL A 407 -25.50 7.92 -9.74
C VAL A 407 -25.66 9.30 -9.12
N MET A 408 -26.91 9.76 -8.97
CA MET A 408 -27.24 11.11 -8.46
C MET A 408 -27.70 11.04 -7.01
N VAL A 409 -27.70 12.19 -6.32
CA VAL A 409 -28.26 12.27 -4.96
C VAL A 409 -29.75 11.93 -4.96
N PRO A 410 -30.25 11.30 -3.89
CA PRO A 410 -31.59 10.69 -3.85
C PRO A 410 -32.73 11.63 -4.23
N GLU A 411 -32.68 12.90 -3.79
CA GLU A 411 -33.72 13.90 -4.06
C GLU A 411 -33.77 14.23 -5.56
N PHE A 412 -32.61 14.46 -6.16
CA PHE A 412 -32.47 14.75 -7.59
C PHE A 412 -32.86 13.55 -8.44
N GLU A 413 -32.35 12.37 -8.08
CA GLU A 413 -32.64 11.11 -8.76
C GLU A 413 -34.15 10.80 -8.76
N ASN A 414 -34.77 10.91 -7.59
CA ASN A 414 -36.21 10.68 -7.47
C ASN A 414 -37.02 11.63 -8.35
N ALA A 415 -36.66 12.93 -8.43
CA ALA A 415 -37.32 13.86 -9.29
C ALA A 415 -37.12 13.51 -10.78
N ALA A 416 -35.91 13.17 -11.19
CA ALA A 416 -35.58 12.82 -12.58
C ALA A 416 -36.29 11.54 -13.07
N PHE A 417 -36.36 10.50 -12.22
CA PHE A 417 -36.98 9.23 -12.59
C PHE A 417 -38.48 9.17 -12.38
N ASN A 418 -39.07 10.09 -11.60
CA ASN A 418 -40.52 10.16 -11.34
C ASN A 418 -41.23 11.17 -12.25
N GLY A 419 -40.53 12.16 -12.77
CA GLY A 419 -41.06 13.12 -13.73
C GLY A 419 -41.24 12.51 -15.11
N LYS A 420 -41.59 13.34 -16.08
CA LYS A 420 -41.77 12.95 -17.49
C LYS A 420 -40.81 13.71 -18.37
N ALA A 421 -40.50 13.15 -19.54
CA ALA A 421 -39.74 13.90 -20.56
C ALA A 421 -40.42 15.24 -20.88
N GLY A 422 -39.65 16.33 -20.83
CA GLY A 422 -40.11 17.69 -20.96
C GLY A 422 -40.39 18.45 -19.65
N ASP A 423 -40.42 17.73 -18.50
CA ASP A 423 -40.67 18.39 -17.21
C ASP A 423 -39.52 19.30 -16.79
N LEU A 424 -39.87 20.42 -16.18
CA LEU A 424 -39.01 21.37 -15.47
C LEU A 424 -39.34 21.32 -13.98
N LEU A 425 -38.43 20.77 -13.16
CA LEU A 425 -38.67 20.53 -11.74
C LEU A 425 -37.66 21.30 -10.88
N VAL A 426 -38.15 21.95 -9.82
CA VAL A 426 -37.28 22.57 -8.81
C VAL A 426 -37.08 21.53 -7.70
N VAL A 427 -35.81 21.19 -7.40
CA VAL A 427 -35.43 20.14 -6.47
C VAL A 427 -34.38 20.63 -5.49
N ASN A 428 -34.61 20.45 -4.22
CA ASN A 428 -33.64 20.77 -3.16
C ASN A 428 -32.80 19.57 -2.84
N SER A 429 -31.50 19.75 -2.71
CA SER A 429 -30.55 18.73 -2.26
C SER A 429 -29.51 19.32 -1.31
N GLN A 430 -28.62 18.49 -0.80
CA GLN A 430 -27.48 18.94 0.01
C GLN A 430 -26.50 19.87 -0.74
N PHE A 431 -26.54 19.91 -2.07
CA PHE A 431 -25.70 20.75 -2.91
C PHE A 431 -26.34 22.12 -3.23
N GLY A 432 -27.62 22.26 -2.94
CA GLY A 432 -28.40 23.49 -3.22
C GLY A 432 -29.70 23.22 -3.93
N VAL A 433 -30.19 24.25 -4.66
CA VAL A 433 -31.44 24.20 -5.41
C VAL A 433 -31.16 23.90 -6.88
N HIS A 434 -31.73 22.84 -7.39
CA HIS A 434 -31.61 22.43 -8.79
C HIS A 434 -32.87 22.79 -9.55
N LEU A 435 -32.71 23.44 -10.69
CA LEU A 435 -33.76 23.47 -11.73
C LEU A 435 -33.41 22.36 -12.74
N LEU A 436 -34.11 21.22 -12.62
CA LEU A 436 -33.93 20.01 -13.41
C LEU A 436 -34.82 20.03 -14.64
N LYS A 437 -34.26 19.76 -15.81
CA LYS A 437 -34.98 19.50 -17.06
C LYS A 437 -34.78 18.04 -17.46
N ILE A 438 -35.88 17.30 -17.58
CA ILE A 438 -35.88 15.94 -18.07
C ILE A 438 -35.97 15.94 -19.59
N GLU A 439 -34.94 15.49 -20.28
CA GLU A 439 -34.91 15.49 -21.74
C GLU A 439 -35.51 14.22 -22.33
N LYS A 440 -35.10 13.05 -21.78
CA LYS A 440 -35.52 11.75 -22.30
C LYS A 440 -35.48 10.71 -21.20
N GLN A 441 -36.40 9.78 -21.22
CA GLN A 441 -36.40 8.55 -20.42
C GLN A 441 -36.19 7.35 -21.34
N ILE A 442 -35.36 6.39 -20.92
CA ILE A 442 -34.91 5.27 -21.76
C ILE A 442 -35.12 3.98 -20.97
N GLY A 443 -35.70 2.98 -21.63
CA GLY A 443 -36.04 1.69 -21.05
C GLY A 443 -37.19 1.76 -20.07
N SER A 444 -37.57 0.62 -19.50
CA SER A 444 -38.55 0.52 -18.42
C SER A 444 -38.43 -0.84 -17.75
N SER A 445 -37.91 -0.87 -16.54
CA SER A 445 -37.76 -2.08 -15.74
C SER A 445 -38.44 -1.95 -14.39
N LYS A 446 -38.75 -3.09 -13.79
CA LYS A 446 -39.30 -3.13 -12.43
C LYS A 446 -38.20 -2.68 -11.47
N VAL A 447 -38.53 -1.75 -10.60
CA VAL A 447 -37.72 -1.29 -9.46
C VAL A 447 -38.48 -1.55 -8.16
N VAL A 448 -37.74 -1.79 -7.09
CA VAL A 448 -38.31 -2.04 -5.76
C VAL A 448 -37.75 -1.03 -4.76
N LYS A 449 -38.61 -0.53 -3.88
CA LYS A 449 -38.23 0.25 -2.70
C LYS A 449 -38.33 -0.65 -1.47
N LEU A 450 -37.24 -0.82 -0.79
CA LEU A 450 -37.10 -1.81 0.27
C LEU A 450 -36.77 -1.15 1.61
N ALA A 451 -37.34 -1.71 2.67
CA ALA A 451 -36.81 -1.55 4.01
C ALA A 451 -36.03 -2.85 4.31
N TYR A 452 -34.73 -2.69 4.63
CA TYR A 452 -33.75 -3.77 4.66
C TYR A 452 -33.07 -3.84 6.03
N ILE A 453 -33.12 -5.02 6.65
CA ILE A 453 -32.48 -5.30 7.93
C ILE A 453 -31.48 -6.43 7.72
N GLU A 454 -30.24 -6.20 8.14
CA GLU A 454 -29.19 -7.20 8.13
C GLU A 454 -28.54 -7.30 9.51
N LYS A 455 -28.38 -8.53 9.97
CA LYS A 455 -27.70 -8.89 11.22
C LYS A 455 -26.58 -9.87 10.94
N SER A 456 -25.35 -9.44 11.11
CA SER A 456 -24.17 -10.28 10.91
C SER A 456 -24.08 -11.35 11.99
N LEU A 457 -23.70 -12.57 11.60
CA LEU A 457 -23.37 -13.63 12.53
C LEU A 457 -21.97 -13.40 13.09
N LYS A 458 -21.89 -12.79 14.27
CA LYS A 458 -20.65 -12.51 14.98
C LYS A 458 -20.56 -13.36 16.26
N PRO A 459 -19.33 -13.71 16.70
CA PRO A 459 -19.14 -14.39 17.97
C PRO A 459 -19.57 -13.49 19.13
N SER A 460 -20.36 -14.05 20.05
CA SER A 460 -20.78 -13.35 21.27
C SER A 460 -19.61 -13.12 22.23
N SER A 461 -19.81 -12.25 23.23
CA SER A 461 -18.84 -12.06 24.32
C SER A 461 -18.49 -13.38 25.00
N LYS A 462 -19.51 -14.24 25.23
CA LYS A 462 -19.31 -15.58 25.80
C LYS A 462 -18.36 -16.45 24.96
N THR A 463 -18.51 -16.42 23.64
CA THR A 463 -17.62 -17.14 22.71
C THR A 463 -16.22 -16.56 22.71
N LYS A 464 -16.09 -15.22 22.69
CA LYS A 464 -14.80 -14.53 22.82
C LYS A 464 -14.10 -14.83 24.13
N ASP A 465 -14.83 -14.76 25.26
CA ASP A 465 -14.30 -15.06 26.59
C ASP A 465 -13.83 -16.53 26.71
N ALA A 466 -14.55 -17.46 26.10
CA ALA A 466 -14.15 -18.87 26.08
C ALA A 466 -12.84 -19.10 25.30
N ALA A 467 -12.69 -18.45 24.14
CA ALA A 467 -11.45 -18.51 23.35
C ALA A 467 -10.29 -17.82 24.09
N TYR A 468 -10.53 -16.65 24.69
CA TYR A 468 -9.53 -15.94 25.50
C TYR A 468 -9.07 -16.78 26.70
N LYS A 469 -9.99 -17.40 27.44
CA LYS A 469 -9.66 -18.29 28.56
C LYS A 469 -8.80 -19.47 28.12
N LYS A 470 -9.09 -20.09 26.96
CA LYS A 470 -8.24 -21.16 26.40
C LYS A 470 -6.83 -20.65 26.08
N ALA A 471 -6.72 -19.49 25.41
CA ALA A 471 -5.44 -18.88 25.09
C ALA A 471 -4.64 -18.52 26.35
N ASN A 472 -5.29 -17.94 27.36
CA ASN A 472 -4.66 -17.56 28.62
C ASN A 472 -4.20 -18.77 29.45
N SER A 473 -5.00 -19.85 29.48
CA SER A 473 -4.61 -21.11 30.14
C SER A 473 -3.39 -21.73 29.43
N PHE A 474 -3.34 -21.67 28.10
CA PHE A 474 -2.21 -22.12 27.33
C PHE A 474 -0.97 -21.24 27.59
N LEU A 475 -1.10 -19.91 27.63
CA LEU A 475 -0.01 -19.00 27.98
C LEU A 475 0.57 -19.31 29.35
N ALA A 476 -0.28 -19.53 30.35
CA ALA A 476 0.15 -19.87 31.71
C ALA A 476 0.94 -21.22 31.75
N GLU A 477 0.59 -22.19 30.90
CA GLU A 477 1.31 -23.45 30.82
C GLU A 477 2.68 -23.31 30.10
N VAL A 478 2.73 -22.45 29.08
CA VAL A 478 3.95 -22.23 28.26
C VAL A 478 4.96 -21.34 28.96
N ASN A 479 4.57 -20.59 29.98
CA ASN A 479 5.46 -19.64 30.66
C ASN A 479 6.80 -20.30 31.08
N GLY A 480 7.89 -19.81 30.49
CA GLY A 480 9.25 -20.36 30.69
C GLY A 480 9.54 -21.71 30.00
N LYS A 481 8.67 -22.18 29.10
CA LYS A 481 8.83 -23.44 28.34
C LYS A 481 8.79 -23.19 26.83
N ASN A 482 9.13 -24.24 26.06
CA ASN A 482 9.05 -24.20 24.60
C ASN A 482 7.57 -24.26 24.15
N LEU A 483 7.11 -23.22 23.46
CA LEU A 483 5.74 -23.10 22.93
C LEU A 483 5.38 -24.29 22.01
N ALA A 484 6.31 -24.71 21.15
CA ALA A 484 6.07 -25.80 20.20
C ALA A 484 5.82 -27.15 20.90
N GLU A 485 6.53 -27.43 21.99
CA GLU A 485 6.33 -28.65 22.78
C GLU A 485 4.98 -28.64 23.50
N ALA A 486 4.61 -27.53 24.10
CA ALA A 486 3.32 -27.36 24.75
C ALA A 486 2.16 -27.45 23.74
N ALA A 487 2.31 -26.82 22.56
CA ALA A 487 1.34 -26.91 21.49
C ALA A 487 1.12 -28.35 21.02
N LYS A 488 2.20 -29.09 20.81
CA LYS A 488 2.13 -30.50 20.42
C LYS A 488 1.39 -31.38 21.46
N LYS A 489 1.58 -31.11 22.75
CA LYS A 489 0.87 -31.82 23.84
C LYS A 489 -0.63 -31.63 23.79
N HIS A 490 -1.10 -30.44 23.37
CA HIS A 490 -2.53 -30.11 23.25
C HIS A 490 -3.10 -30.31 21.85
N GLY A 491 -2.30 -30.75 20.89
CA GLY A 491 -2.71 -30.90 19.49
C GLY A 491 -2.93 -29.55 18.77
N TYR A 492 -2.33 -28.47 19.24
CA TYR A 492 -2.39 -27.16 18.59
C TYR A 492 -1.35 -27.04 17.47
N THR A 493 -1.71 -26.36 16.40
CA THR A 493 -0.81 -26.07 15.30
C THR A 493 0.02 -24.83 15.62
N VAL A 494 1.35 -24.95 15.49
CA VAL A 494 2.27 -23.82 15.56
C VAL A 494 2.43 -23.23 14.18
N ALA A 495 2.13 -21.94 14.05
CA ALA A 495 2.42 -21.16 12.86
C ALA A 495 3.66 -20.29 13.08
N VAL A 496 4.27 -19.81 11.98
CA VAL A 496 5.49 -19.01 12.01
C VAL A 496 5.25 -17.70 11.28
N ALA A 497 5.54 -16.60 11.96
CA ALA A 497 5.68 -15.27 11.36
C ALA A 497 7.17 -14.96 11.23
N ASP A 498 7.72 -15.14 10.03
CA ASP A 498 9.16 -15.03 9.76
C ASP A 498 9.53 -13.63 9.25
N LYS A 499 10.75 -13.19 9.63
CA LYS A 499 11.39 -11.95 9.16
C LYS A 499 10.53 -10.68 9.36
N VAL A 500 9.81 -10.62 10.48
CA VAL A 500 8.96 -9.45 10.81
C VAL A 500 9.83 -8.27 11.20
N THR A 501 9.59 -7.09 10.60
CA THR A 501 10.27 -5.83 10.92
C THR A 501 9.49 -5.03 11.95
N ALA A 502 10.16 -4.11 12.64
CA ALA A 502 9.56 -3.28 13.70
C ALA A 502 8.38 -2.41 13.21
N SER A 503 8.44 -1.92 11.97
CA SER A 503 7.41 -1.05 11.40
C SER A 503 6.32 -1.79 10.63
N GLN A 504 6.42 -3.12 10.51
CA GLN A 504 5.51 -3.91 9.70
C GLN A 504 4.09 -3.90 10.25
N GLY A 505 3.13 -3.53 9.42
CA GLY A 505 1.70 -3.51 9.76
C GLY A 505 0.97 -4.82 9.46
N TYR A 506 1.65 -5.78 8.84
CA TYR A 506 1.10 -7.08 8.45
C TYR A 506 2.13 -8.18 8.73
N ALA A 507 1.68 -9.30 9.25
CA ALA A 507 2.48 -10.52 9.33
C ALA A 507 1.64 -11.72 8.88
N PRO A 508 2.22 -12.72 8.21
CA PRO A 508 1.47 -13.87 7.72
C PRO A 508 0.62 -14.53 8.82
N GLY A 509 -0.69 -14.63 8.60
CA GLY A 509 -1.66 -15.20 9.54
C GLY A 509 -2.01 -14.34 10.75
N LEU A 510 -1.56 -13.09 10.80
CA LEU A 510 -1.85 -12.12 11.86
C LEU A 510 -2.41 -10.84 11.23
N ASP A 511 -3.66 -10.53 11.50
CA ASP A 511 -4.39 -9.41 10.89
C ASP A 511 -4.26 -8.07 11.63
N ASN A 512 -3.88 -8.11 12.92
CA ASN A 512 -3.55 -6.92 13.71
C ASN A 512 -2.30 -7.17 14.56
N PRO A 513 -1.11 -7.34 13.93
CA PRO A 513 0.08 -7.81 14.63
C PRO A 513 0.80 -6.74 15.45
N ARG A 514 0.41 -5.45 15.39
CA ARG A 514 1.17 -4.36 16.01
C ARG A 514 1.48 -4.53 17.50
N PRO A 515 0.51 -4.87 18.38
CA PRO A 515 0.80 -5.09 19.81
C PRO A 515 1.80 -6.24 20.03
N LEU A 516 1.67 -7.34 19.24
CA LEU A 516 2.57 -8.48 19.29
C LEU A 516 3.98 -8.11 18.80
N ILE A 517 4.08 -7.38 17.68
CA ILE A 517 5.37 -6.91 17.14
C ILE A 517 6.07 -6.03 18.15
N LYS A 518 5.36 -5.06 18.75
CA LYS A 518 5.92 -4.16 19.76
C LYS A 518 6.50 -4.96 20.93
N ALA A 519 5.70 -5.84 21.54
CA ALA A 519 6.16 -6.70 22.63
C ALA A 519 7.33 -7.58 22.20
N GLY A 520 7.27 -8.12 20.98
CA GLY A 520 8.33 -8.96 20.44
C GLY A 520 9.65 -8.23 20.17
N PHE A 521 9.62 -6.89 19.92
CA PHE A 521 10.85 -6.11 19.78
C PHE A 521 11.45 -5.66 21.12
N ASP A 522 10.72 -5.82 22.23
CA ASP A 522 11.21 -5.61 23.58
C ASP A 522 11.68 -6.93 24.24
N ALA A 523 11.34 -8.10 23.66
CA ALA A 523 11.62 -9.43 24.19
C ALA A 523 13.00 -9.96 23.81
N ASP A 524 13.51 -10.89 24.59
CA ASP A 524 14.72 -11.67 24.32
C ASP A 524 14.43 -12.91 23.45
N LYS A 525 15.45 -13.38 22.72
CA LYS A 525 15.35 -14.60 21.91
C LYS A 525 15.02 -15.82 22.79
N GLY A 526 13.97 -16.54 22.41
CA GLY A 526 13.45 -17.71 23.14
C GLY A 526 12.34 -17.34 24.14
N GLU A 527 12.06 -16.06 24.36
CA GLU A 527 11.05 -15.60 25.30
C GLU A 527 9.65 -15.82 24.76
N VAL A 528 8.75 -16.30 25.61
CA VAL A 528 7.32 -16.33 25.36
C VAL A 528 6.76 -14.95 25.70
N LEU A 529 6.06 -14.34 24.78
CA LEU A 529 5.50 -13.00 25.00
C LEU A 529 4.46 -13.00 26.13
N PRO A 530 4.45 -11.98 27.00
CA PRO A 530 3.77 -12.03 28.30
C PRO A 530 2.25 -11.99 28.24
N GLU A 531 1.66 -11.67 27.09
CA GLU A 531 0.23 -11.46 26.94
C GLU A 531 -0.40 -12.34 25.87
N VAL A 532 -1.73 -12.46 25.94
CA VAL A 532 -2.56 -12.99 24.86
C VAL A 532 -2.90 -11.84 23.92
N TYR A 533 -2.48 -11.91 22.66
CA TYR A 533 -2.70 -10.86 21.67
C TYR A 533 -4.01 -11.07 20.93
N GLN A 534 -4.84 -10.03 20.92
CA GLN A 534 -6.12 -10.07 20.19
C GLN A 534 -5.90 -9.70 18.73
N MET A 535 -6.30 -10.61 17.84
CA MET A 535 -6.46 -10.39 16.41
C MET A 535 -7.94 -10.13 16.09
N GLU A 536 -8.29 -9.93 14.82
CA GLU A 536 -9.68 -9.70 14.40
C GLU A 536 -10.57 -10.91 14.76
N ASP A 537 -10.15 -12.09 14.35
CA ASP A 537 -10.90 -13.35 14.50
C ASP A 537 -10.18 -14.40 15.36
N ALA A 538 -9.17 -14.03 16.14
CA ALA A 538 -8.42 -14.96 16.98
C ALA A 538 -7.77 -14.29 18.19
N TYR A 539 -7.40 -15.11 19.17
CA TYR A 539 -6.42 -14.78 20.20
C TYR A 539 -5.13 -15.54 19.91
N VAL A 540 -3.99 -14.89 20.13
CA VAL A 540 -2.66 -15.44 19.80
C VAL A 540 -1.75 -15.46 21.00
N VAL A 541 -1.05 -16.59 21.21
CA VAL A 541 0.07 -16.72 22.13
C VAL A 541 1.33 -16.95 21.28
N ALA A 542 2.37 -16.17 21.51
CA ALA A 542 3.56 -16.15 20.68
C ALA A 542 4.86 -16.29 21.48
N GLN A 543 5.89 -16.81 20.83
CA GLN A 543 7.27 -16.93 21.33
C GLN A 543 8.22 -16.34 20.29
N LEU A 544 9.13 -15.47 20.72
CA LEU A 544 10.22 -14.97 19.88
C LEU A 544 11.27 -16.05 19.70
N THR A 545 11.46 -16.54 18.48
CA THR A 545 12.36 -17.68 18.21
C THR A 545 13.68 -17.26 17.57
N ASP A 546 13.71 -16.15 16.82
CA ASP A 546 14.93 -15.65 16.20
C ASP A 546 14.97 -14.12 16.11
N ILE A 547 16.20 -13.58 16.22
CA ILE A 547 16.52 -12.16 16.06
C ILE A 547 17.66 -12.07 15.05
N ARG A 548 17.42 -11.34 13.95
CA ARG A 548 18.43 -11.08 12.93
C ARG A 548 18.72 -9.59 12.89
N ALA A 549 19.91 -9.21 13.30
CA ALA A 549 20.35 -7.82 13.30
C ALA A 549 20.43 -7.26 11.87
N LYS A 550 20.33 -5.95 11.75
CA LYS A 550 20.63 -5.24 10.50
C LYS A 550 22.09 -5.42 10.12
N GLY A 551 22.37 -5.52 8.80
CA GLY A 551 23.71 -5.66 8.22
C GLY A 551 24.05 -7.11 7.86
N GLN A 552 25.34 -7.40 7.71
CA GLN A 552 25.81 -8.68 7.26
C GLN A 552 25.48 -9.80 8.25
N LEU A 553 24.59 -10.70 7.87
CA LEU A 553 24.24 -11.86 8.70
C LEU A 553 25.39 -12.87 8.72
N PRO A 554 25.75 -13.43 9.89
CA PRO A 554 26.74 -14.50 9.98
C PRO A 554 26.21 -15.79 9.36
N LEU A 555 27.14 -16.70 8.96
CA LEU A 555 26.79 -17.99 8.34
C LEU A 555 25.77 -18.78 9.20
N GLU A 556 25.96 -18.82 10.50
CA GLU A 556 25.06 -19.57 11.40
C GLU A 556 23.61 -19.08 11.34
N ALA A 557 23.39 -17.79 11.14
CA ALA A 557 22.04 -17.20 11.01
C ALA A 557 21.34 -17.55 9.70
N VAL A 558 22.12 -17.88 8.64
CA VAL A 558 21.58 -18.16 7.30
C VAL A 558 21.76 -19.62 6.88
N LYS A 559 22.49 -20.42 7.66
CA LYS A 559 22.88 -21.80 7.34
C LYS A 559 21.70 -22.67 6.91
N LYS A 560 20.60 -22.60 7.64
CA LYS A 560 19.35 -23.32 7.32
C LYS A 560 18.68 -22.81 6.04
N ASP A 561 18.70 -21.50 5.83
CA ASP A 561 18.06 -20.87 4.66
C ASP A 561 18.81 -21.20 3.37
N ILE A 562 20.14 -21.34 3.43
CA ILE A 562 21.01 -21.64 2.27
C ILE A 562 21.22 -23.13 2.02
N GLU A 563 20.76 -24.01 2.88
CA GLU A 563 20.97 -25.46 2.75
C GLU A 563 20.58 -26.02 1.38
N PRO A 564 19.40 -25.68 0.79
CA PRO A 564 19.03 -26.15 -0.55
C PRO A 564 20.02 -25.69 -1.64
N MET A 565 20.54 -24.48 -1.51
CA MET A 565 21.52 -23.92 -2.44
C MET A 565 22.88 -24.59 -2.30
N VAL A 566 23.29 -24.87 -1.08
CA VAL A 566 24.55 -25.61 -0.80
C VAL A 566 24.46 -27.06 -1.30
N ILE A 567 23.31 -27.72 -1.11
CA ILE A 567 23.05 -29.05 -1.69
C ILE A 567 23.23 -29.00 -3.21
N ASN A 568 22.64 -27.99 -3.89
CA ASN A 568 22.80 -27.85 -5.34
C ASN A 568 24.26 -27.56 -5.73
N ALA A 569 25.01 -26.78 -4.95
CA ALA A 569 26.43 -26.55 -5.20
C ALA A 569 27.26 -27.82 -5.08
N VAL A 570 26.94 -28.68 -4.11
CA VAL A 570 27.60 -29.99 -3.97
C VAL A 570 27.24 -30.91 -5.14
N LYS A 571 25.96 -30.97 -5.53
CA LYS A 571 25.51 -31.70 -6.74
C LYS A 571 26.22 -31.21 -8.00
N ALA A 572 26.40 -29.87 -8.13
CA ALA A 572 27.15 -29.29 -9.24
C ALA A 572 28.60 -29.82 -9.29
N LYS A 573 29.32 -29.88 -8.15
CA LYS A 573 30.66 -30.45 -8.07
C LYS A 573 30.65 -31.91 -8.53
N MET A 574 29.76 -32.74 -7.98
CA MET A 574 29.66 -34.18 -8.32
C MET A 574 29.35 -34.41 -9.80
N LEU A 575 28.39 -33.65 -10.35
CA LEU A 575 28.00 -33.78 -11.76
C LEU A 575 29.04 -33.21 -12.70
N THR A 576 29.78 -32.18 -12.29
CA THR A 576 30.92 -31.64 -13.03
C THR A 576 32.04 -32.66 -13.17
N GLU A 577 32.37 -33.40 -12.12
CA GLU A 577 33.34 -34.50 -12.17
C GLU A 577 32.89 -35.61 -13.14
N LYS A 578 31.61 -36.01 -13.05
CA LYS A 578 31.03 -37.00 -13.97
C LYS A 578 31.05 -36.52 -15.42
N MET A 579 30.72 -35.24 -15.63
CA MET A 579 30.72 -34.61 -16.96
C MET A 579 32.17 -34.54 -17.50
N ASN A 580 33.13 -34.12 -16.70
CA ASN A 580 34.55 -34.09 -17.07
C ASN A 580 35.07 -35.47 -17.51
N ALA A 581 34.69 -36.52 -16.80
CA ALA A 581 35.06 -37.90 -17.17
C ALA A 581 34.47 -38.28 -18.56
N ALA A 582 33.25 -37.84 -18.87
CA ALA A 582 32.64 -38.11 -20.16
C ALA A 582 33.26 -37.28 -21.30
N VAL A 583 33.63 -36.02 -21.03
CA VAL A 583 34.29 -35.11 -21.99
C VAL A 583 35.70 -35.57 -22.33
N LYS A 584 36.39 -36.18 -21.38
CA LYS A 584 37.77 -36.67 -21.57
C LYS A 584 37.83 -37.63 -22.77
N GLY A 585 38.64 -37.26 -23.79
CA GLY A 585 38.80 -38.02 -25.01
C GLY A 585 37.61 -38.03 -25.98
N ALA A 586 36.58 -37.17 -25.74
CA ALA A 586 35.48 -36.98 -26.65
C ALA A 586 35.81 -35.85 -27.64
N SER A 587 35.61 -36.10 -28.94
CA SER A 587 35.78 -35.11 -30.02
C SER A 587 34.47 -34.44 -30.44
N SER A 588 33.34 -34.96 -29.98
CA SER A 588 32.01 -34.41 -30.32
C SER A 588 31.02 -34.55 -29.17
N ILE A 589 29.99 -33.71 -29.19
CA ILE A 589 28.90 -33.75 -28.22
C ILE A 589 28.14 -35.11 -28.27
N ALA A 590 28.03 -35.71 -29.44
CA ALA A 590 27.39 -37.02 -29.61
C ALA A 590 28.12 -38.12 -28.81
N GLN A 591 29.47 -38.10 -28.76
CA GLN A 591 30.25 -39.03 -27.96
C GLN A 591 30.08 -38.81 -26.44
N VAL A 592 29.94 -37.53 -26.02
CA VAL A 592 29.62 -37.22 -24.62
C VAL A 592 28.20 -37.71 -24.27
N ALA A 593 27.23 -37.50 -25.13
CA ALA A 593 25.88 -38.01 -24.97
C ALA A 593 25.81 -39.51 -24.81
N GLN A 594 26.55 -40.24 -25.70
CA GLN A 594 26.63 -41.70 -25.66
C GLN A 594 27.24 -42.19 -24.32
N LYS A 595 28.38 -41.63 -23.90
CA LYS A 595 29.04 -42.00 -22.63
C LYS A 595 28.14 -41.76 -21.41
N LEU A 596 27.29 -40.73 -21.43
CA LEU A 596 26.39 -40.41 -20.33
C LEU A 596 25.02 -41.09 -20.44
N GLY A 597 24.68 -41.72 -21.57
CA GLY A 597 23.34 -42.22 -21.81
C GLY A 597 22.26 -41.11 -21.84
N LYS A 598 22.62 -39.91 -22.29
CA LYS A 598 21.74 -38.74 -22.33
C LYS A 598 21.52 -38.27 -23.80
N PRO A 599 20.39 -37.69 -24.13
CA PRO A 599 20.15 -37.14 -25.46
C PRO A 599 20.97 -35.86 -25.68
N VAL A 600 21.27 -35.60 -26.95
CA VAL A 600 21.71 -34.28 -27.42
C VAL A 600 20.48 -33.43 -27.70
N THR A 601 20.35 -32.31 -27.02
CA THR A 601 19.20 -31.40 -27.12
C THR A 601 19.58 -30.19 -27.99
N PRO A 602 18.96 -29.98 -29.15
CA PRO A 602 19.19 -28.79 -29.96
C PRO A 602 18.39 -27.63 -29.44
N VAL A 603 18.97 -26.44 -29.49
CA VAL A 603 18.36 -25.14 -29.09
C VAL A 603 18.60 -24.14 -30.20
N GLN A 604 17.57 -23.38 -30.53
CA GLN A 604 17.62 -22.38 -31.57
C GLN A 604 17.14 -21.01 -31.10
N ASN A 605 17.69 -19.97 -31.70
CA ASN A 605 17.23 -18.59 -31.59
C ASN A 605 17.27 -18.02 -30.14
N VAL A 606 18.29 -18.37 -29.37
CA VAL A 606 18.48 -17.77 -28.04
C VAL A 606 19.25 -16.47 -28.16
N VAL A 607 18.85 -15.47 -27.38
CA VAL A 607 19.51 -14.17 -27.29
C VAL A 607 20.27 -14.03 -25.97
N PHE A 608 21.38 -13.28 -26.00
CA PHE A 608 22.20 -13.06 -24.81
C PHE A 608 21.44 -12.33 -23.70
N ALA A 609 20.68 -11.28 -24.06
CA ALA A 609 19.94 -10.47 -23.09
C ALA A 609 18.75 -11.18 -22.43
N ASN A 610 18.30 -12.31 -22.98
CA ASN A 610 17.25 -13.15 -22.39
C ASN A 610 17.71 -14.62 -22.37
N PRO A 611 18.51 -15.04 -21.39
CA PRO A 611 19.19 -16.32 -21.33
C PRO A 611 18.27 -17.48 -20.93
N ILE A 612 17.12 -17.61 -21.59
CA ILE A 612 16.17 -18.70 -21.39
C ILE A 612 16.50 -19.84 -22.36
N VAL A 613 16.74 -21.02 -21.83
CA VAL A 613 16.91 -22.23 -22.62
C VAL A 613 15.59 -22.98 -22.68
N PRO A 614 14.97 -23.18 -23.86
CA PRO A 614 13.75 -23.95 -23.97
C PRO A 614 13.89 -25.35 -23.34
N GLY A 615 13.02 -25.68 -22.40
CA GLY A 615 13.04 -26.94 -21.66
C GLY A 615 13.96 -27.03 -20.46
N ALA A 616 14.81 -26.00 -20.21
CA ALA A 616 15.71 -25.96 -19.04
C ALA A 616 15.57 -24.70 -18.17
N ALA A 617 14.78 -23.72 -18.54
CA ALA A 617 14.58 -22.44 -17.87
C ALA A 617 15.72 -21.42 -18.08
N GLN A 618 15.95 -20.54 -17.11
CA GLN A 618 16.96 -19.48 -17.21
C GLN A 618 18.33 -20.04 -16.85
N GLU A 619 19.30 -19.92 -17.78
CA GLU A 619 20.66 -20.44 -17.64
C GLU A 619 21.72 -19.40 -18.03
N ASN A 620 21.92 -18.43 -17.15
CA ASN A 620 22.80 -17.26 -17.40
C ASN A 620 24.22 -17.66 -17.79
N LYS A 621 24.82 -18.56 -17.04
CA LYS A 621 26.20 -19.00 -17.19
C LYS A 621 26.40 -19.81 -18.46
N LEU A 622 25.46 -20.71 -18.75
CA LEU A 622 25.47 -21.50 -20.00
C LEU A 622 25.40 -20.58 -21.22
N ILE A 623 24.42 -19.68 -21.28
CA ILE A 623 24.22 -18.80 -22.42
C ILE A 623 25.40 -17.84 -22.57
N GLY A 624 25.91 -17.26 -21.47
CA GLY A 624 27.13 -16.45 -21.53
C GLY A 624 28.31 -17.20 -22.13
N THR A 625 28.50 -18.48 -21.77
CA THR A 625 29.56 -19.32 -22.30
C THR A 625 29.32 -19.70 -23.78
N VAL A 626 28.07 -19.95 -24.19
CA VAL A 626 27.68 -20.21 -25.57
C VAL A 626 28.07 -19.06 -26.48
N PHE A 627 27.75 -17.81 -26.10
CA PHE A 627 28.06 -16.62 -26.88
C PHE A 627 29.58 -16.32 -26.93
N GLY A 628 30.33 -16.75 -25.93
CA GLY A 628 31.80 -16.64 -25.87
C GLY A 628 32.57 -17.79 -26.53
N THR A 629 31.87 -18.81 -27.06
CA THR A 629 32.52 -20.01 -27.60
C THR A 629 32.45 -20.01 -29.13
N PRO A 630 33.57 -20.29 -29.86
CA PRO A 630 33.59 -20.46 -31.29
C PRO A 630 32.64 -21.56 -31.77
N VAL A 631 32.06 -21.37 -32.98
CA VAL A 631 31.21 -22.37 -33.63
C VAL A 631 31.95 -23.71 -33.82
N ASN A 632 31.22 -24.81 -33.66
CA ASN A 632 31.68 -26.20 -33.76
C ASN A 632 32.73 -26.62 -32.72
N LYS A 633 32.97 -25.84 -31.69
CA LYS A 633 33.83 -26.22 -30.57
C LYS A 633 33.00 -26.88 -29.47
N LEU A 634 33.42 -28.08 -29.04
CA LEU A 634 32.89 -28.70 -27.82
C LEU A 634 33.40 -27.92 -26.59
N ALA A 635 32.49 -27.48 -25.74
CA ALA A 635 32.79 -26.64 -24.58
C ALA A 635 32.00 -27.08 -23.36
N GLY A 636 32.52 -26.76 -22.20
CA GLY A 636 32.03 -27.17 -20.88
C GLY A 636 33.00 -28.15 -20.18
N PRO A 637 32.62 -28.66 -19.01
CA PRO A 637 31.34 -28.49 -18.35
C PRO A 637 31.09 -27.06 -17.82
N VAL A 638 29.84 -26.63 -17.88
CA VAL A 638 29.37 -25.41 -17.29
C VAL A 638 28.34 -25.75 -16.21
N ASP A 639 28.61 -25.37 -14.99
CA ASP A 639 27.66 -25.43 -13.88
C ASP A 639 26.62 -24.31 -14.00
N GLY A 640 25.42 -24.66 -14.42
CA GLY A 640 24.28 -23.75 -14.58
C GLY A 640 23.42 -23.68 -13.34
N GLU A 641 22.24 -23.07 -13.50
CA GLU A 641 21.27 -22.90 -12.39
C GLU A 641 20.57 -24.22 -12.03
N HIS A 642 20.31 -25.10 -13.04
CA HIS A 642 19.53 -26.33 -12.86
C HIS A 642 20.32 -27.61 -13.09
N GLY A 643 21.52 -27.50 -13.63
CA GLY A 643 22.35 -28.66 -13.95
C GLY A 643 23.74 -28.30 -14.47
N VAL A 644 24.48 -29.35 -14.87
CA VAL A 644 25.81 -29.19 -15.49
C VAL A 644 25.69 -29.52 -16.98
N TYR A 645 26.23 -28.64 -17.80
CA TYR A 645 26.03 -28.61 -19.25
C TYR A 645 27.38 -28.79 -19.98
N VAL A 646 27.34 -29.55 -21.06
CA VAL A 646 28.35 -29.53 -22.13
C VAL A 646 27.62 -29.18 -23.42
N PHE A 647 28.20 -28.35 -24.25
CA PHE A 647 27.51 -27.85 -25.44
C PHE A 647 28.45 -27.70 -26.63
N THR A 648 27.85 -27.55 -27.80
CA THR A 648 28.52 -27.14 -29.03
C THR A 648 27.68 -26.05 -29.68
N THR A 649 28.22 -24.86 -29.87
CA THR A 649 27.59 -23.80 -30.61
C THR A 649 27.56 -24.17 -32.11
N THR A 650 26.37 -24.21 -32.70
CA THR A 650 26.20 -24.62 -34.11
C THR A 650 26.18 -23.44 -35.09
N GLY A 651 25.84 -22.24 -34.58
CA GLY A 651 25.86 -21.04 -35.39
C GLY A 651 25.35 -19.81 -34.67
N PHE A 652 25.64 -18.66 -35.31
CA PHE A 652 25.09 -17.36 -34.87
C PHE A 652 24.41 -16.70 -36.07
N SER A 653 23.29 -16.03 -35.79
CA SER A 653 22.63 -15.12 -36.74
C SER A 653 22.79 -13.70 -36.20
N ASN A 654 23.59 -12.89 -36.90
CA ASN A 654 23.78 -11.49 -36.51
C ASN A 654 22.59 -10.67 -36.99
N PRO A 655 22.16 -9.66 -36.19
CA PRO A 655 21.14 -8.72 -36.64
C PRO A 655 21.68 -7.84 -37.78
N ALA A 656 20.78 -7.23 -38.52
CA ALA A 656 21.18 -6.22 -39.54
C ALA A 656 21.91 -5.04 -38.82
N PRO A 657 22.96 -4.49 -39.46
CA PRO A 657 23.65 -3.34 -38.87
C PRO A 657 22.68 -2.17 -38.65
N LEU A 658 22.86 -1.47 -37.54
CA LEU A 658 22.11 -0.24 -37.28
C LEU A 658 22.54 0.88 -38.21
N GLY A 659 21.59 1.53 -38.89
CA GLY A 659 21.86 2.74 -39.68
C GLY A 659 22.32 3.92 -38.82
N ASN A 660 21.79 4.04 -37.59
CA ASN A 660 22.25 4.94 -36.54
C ASN A 660 21.91 4.39 -35.16
N THR A 661 22.57 4.87 -34.13
CA THR A 661 22.42 4.42 -32.74
C THR A 661 21.61 5.38 -31.86
N TYR A 662 20.96 6.41 -32.43
CA TYR A 662 20.32 7.48 -31.66
C TYR A 662 19.26 6.94 -30.71
N LYS A 663 18.30 6.17 -31.23
CA LYS A 663 17.19 5.61 -30.42
C LYS A 663 17.67 4.66 -29.32
N GLN A 664 18.68 3.84 -29.62
CA GLN A 664 19.28 2.92 -28.63
C GLN A 664 19.98 3.69 -27.54
N LYS A 665 20.77 4.73 -27.87
CA LYS A 665 21.41 5.60 -26.89
C LYS A 665 20.39 6.28 -25.99
N GLU A 666 19.33 6.84 -26.55
CA GLU A 666 18.27 7.50 -25.80
C GLU A 666 17.60 6.53 -24.83
N THR A 667 17.19 5.35 -25.30
CA THR A 667 16.54 4.32 -24.47
C THR A 667 17.47 3.85 -23.35
N MET A 668 18.74 3.59 -23.65
CA MET A 668 19.74 3.20 -22.66
C MET A 668 20.00 4.31 -21.64
N ALA A 669 20.18 5.54 -22.11
CA ALA A 669 20.42 6.69 -21.22
C ALA A 669 19.25 6.91 -20.25
N LEU A 670 18.01 6.82 -20.72
CA LEU A 670 16.82 6.90 -19.86
C LEU A 670 16.80 5.77 -18.82
N SER A 671 17.06 4.54 -19.23
CA SER A 671 17.09 3.38 -18.32
C SER A 671 18.21 3.50 -17.28
N ILE A 672 19.40 3.92 -17.69
CA ILE A 672 20.54 4.14 -16.79
C ILE A 672 20.22 5.29 -15.83
N ALA A 673 19.68 6.41 -16.30
CA ALA A 673 19.33 7.56 -15.49
C ALA A 673 18.30 7.21 -14.40
N GLN A 674 17.27 6.43 -14.73
CA GLN A 674 16.27 5.99 -13.75
C GLN A 674 16.89 5.10 -12.66
N ARG A 675 17.73 4.14 -13.04
CA ARG A 675 18.45 3.28 -12.07
C ARG A 675 19.44 4.09 -11.22
N SER A 676 20.14 5.03 -11.84
CA SER A 676 21.11 5.87 -11.15
C SER A 676 20.48 6.80 -10.11
N LEU A 677 19.25 7.31 -10.35
CA LEU A 677 18.52 8.09 -9.37
C LEU A 677 18.24 7.29 -8.10
N GLY A 678 17.69 6.08 -8.25
CA GLY A 678 17.45 5.19 -7.10
C GLY A 678 18.73 4.78 -6.39
N ALA A 679 19.78 4.42 -7.14
CA ALA A 679 21.08 4.04 -6.58
C ALA A 679 21.77 5.21 -5.87
N ALA A 680 21.69 6.44 -6.40
CA ALA A 680 22.23 7.63 -5.76
C ALA A 680 21.53 7.92 -4.41
N PHE A 681 20.21 7.86 -4.38
CA PHE A 681 19.45 8.02 -3.14
C PHE A 681 19.81 6.94 -2.11
N GLN A 682 19.86 5.67 -2.52
CA GLN A 682 20.25 4.57 -1.65
C GLN A 682 21.68 4.76 -1.10
N ALA A 683 22.62 5.16 -1.95
CA ALA A 683 23.99 5.43 -1.53
C ALA A 683 24.12 6.62 -0.54
N LEU A 684 23.24 7.61 -0.64
CA LEU A 684 23.13 8.68 0.35
C LEU A 684 22.54 8.15 1.66
N GLN A 685 21.48 7.38 1.58
CA GLN A 685 20.82 6.76 2.74
C GLN A 685 21.75 5.81 3.51
N ASP A 686 22.57 5.03 2.81
CA ASP A 686 23.54 4.11 3.41
C ASP A 686 24.66 4.80 4.21
N LYS A 687 24.91 6.08 3.92
CA LYS A 687 25.93 6.89 4.61
C LYS A 687 25.46 7.54 5.88
N ILE A 688 24.16 7.66 6.09
CA ILE A 688 23.59 8.33 7.27
C ILE A 688 23.23 7.35 8.36
N LYS A 689 23.17 7.85 9.59
CA LYS A 689 22.69 7.08 10.74
C LYS A 689 21.21 7.32 10.92
N ILE A 690 20.42 6.24 10.85
CA ILE A 690 18.99 6.26 11.12
C ILE A 690 18.74 5.45 12.37
N LYS A 691 18.08 6.09 13.37
CA LYS A 691 17.55 5.45 14.56
C LYS A 691 16.03 5.48 14.47
N ASP A 692 15.41 4.33 14.33
CA ASP A 692 13.96 4.17 14.20
C ASP A 692 13.38 3.71 15.55
N ASN A 693 12.54 4.54 16.14
CA ASN A 693 11.84 4.26 17.39
C ASN A 693 10.32 4.11 17.18
N ARG A 694 9.86 4.07 15.94
CA ARG A 694 8.42 4.03 15.60
C ARG A 694 7.67 2.91 16.29
N VAL A 695 8.31 1.75 16.51
CA VAL A 695 7.72 0.60 17.22
C VAL A 695 7.19 0.96 18.63
N LYS A 696 7.72 2.03 19.24
CA LYS A 696 7.27 2.47 20.56
C LYS A 696 5.94 3.24 20.52
N PHE A 697 5.58 3.79 19.36
CA PHE A 697 4.45 4.72 19.21
C PHE A 697 3.34 4.16 18.29
N TYR A 698 3.71 3.40 17.30
CA TYR A 698 2.82 2.89 16.27
C TYR A 698 2.76 1.37 16.21
#